data_43b890f6e7672dea3041e80414f57421
#
_entry.id   43b890f6e7672dea3041e80414f57421
#
_cell.length_a   1.000
_cell.length_b   1.000
_cell.length_c   1.000
_cell.angle_alpha   90.00
_cell.angle_beta   90.00
_cell.angle_gamma   90.00
#
_symmetry.space_group_name_H-M   'P 1'
#
loop_
_entity.id
_entity.type
_entity.pdbx_description
1 polymer ?
#
loop_
_entity_poly.entity_id
_entity_poly.type
_entity_poly.pdbx_seq_one_letter_code
_entity_poly.pdbx_strand_id
1 'polypeptide(L)'
;MGAHAEGLQTTANGGASHAEGGFTSANQDGAHAEGGFTVADAFVAHAEGDSTTANGVASHAEGFFTVASGNGSHAEGVSTTASGGSSHAEGFNTTASGINTHSEGDSTTASGDGSHAEGDGTTASGLNAHAEGSGTQAQGDQSHAEGNGTTASGLNAHAEGSGTQAQGDQSHAEGNGTTASGLNAHAEGENTTAGGEASHAEGYLTSASGSLSHAEGYQTTAGAYTSHAEGNGTTASANSAHAEGSGAQAQGEQSHAEGLNTVAIGNASHAEGSGTTAGGLHAHAEGSGTQAQGGQSHAEGNGTIASGLNAHAEGENTTAGGEASHAEGYLTSASGSLSHAEGYQTTAGAYTSHAEGNGTTASANSAHAEGSGAQAQGEQSHAEGLNTVAIGNASHAEGSGTTAGGLHAHAEGSGTQAQGGQSHAEGNGTTASGLNAHAEGENTTAGGEASHAEGYLTSASGSLSHTEGYQTTASGYASHAEGVDTNTNNHDGAHIMGKHGNADSDYSWHLANGTSPAALGLAARIDGTLARGIATNGWVTGAADYAEMFETADGSPIDVGYFVTWDGESDRIRKANRSDLFILGITSATPGVLGDAAELEWKDKWLKDEWGRWLFQEVMVPAVTDTMGDIVVPERTELQKIVNPEYNAAEAYVPRIKRPEWAAVGLLGKILVRDDGTCKQGGYCQSNDDGIATASDEGYRVLKRTGTNQILVLLAPIPPNASRRG
;
A
#
# COMPACT_ATOMS: atom_id res chain seq x y z
N MET A 1 5.91 -8.31 -9.28
CA MET A 1 4.57 -7.71 -9.29
C MET A 1 3.92 -7.98 -7.95
N GLY A 2 3.75 -6.98 -7.13
CA GLY A 2 3.20 -7.09 -5.79
C GLY A 2 2.44 -5.81 -5.42
N ALA A 3 1.73 -5.22 -6.41
CA ALA A 3 0.80 -4.15 -6.10
C ALA A 3 -0.35 -4.71 -5.24
N HIS A 4 -0.74 -3.97 -4.21
CA HIS A 4 -1.81 -4.32 -3.29
C HIS A 4 -2.83 -3.19 -3.21
N ALA A 5 -4.11 -3.53 -3.41
CA ALA A 5 -5.22 -2.59 -3.25
C ALA A 5 -6.28 -3.21 -2.34
N GLU A 6 -6.60 -2.53 -1.23
CA GLU A 6 -7.56 -2.99 -0.23
C GLU A 6 -8.55 -1.87 0.13
N GLY A 7 -9.86 -2.14 0.05
CA GLY A 7 -10.90 -1.18 0.40
C GLY A 7 -11.92 -0.90 -0.71
N LEU A 8 -12.57 0.26 -0.63
CA LEU A 8 -13.63 0.65 -1.55
C LEU A 8 -13.09 1.52 -2.70
N GLN A 9 -13.11 1.01 -3.93
CA GLN A 9 -12.64 1.71 -5.14
C GLN A 9 -11.18 2.18 -5.03
N THR A 10 -10.33 1.32 -4.49
CA THR A 10 -8.89 1.55 -4.39
C THR A 10 -8.18 1.07 -5.66
N THR A 11 -7.12 1.75 -6.06
CA THR A 11 -6.36 1.42 -7.27
C THR A 11 -4.85 1.44 -6.97
N ALA A 12 -4.17 0.34 -7.17
CA ALA A 12 -2.72 0.21 -7.08
C ALA A 12 -2.15 -0.18 -8.46
N ASN A 13 -1.63 0.80 -9.21
CA ASN A 13 -1.19 0.63 -10.61
C ASN A 13 0.32 0.36 -10.73
N GLY A 14 1.12 0.87 -9.80
CA GLY A 14 2.58 0.71 -9.83
C GLY A 14 3.05 -0.67 -9.39
N GLY A 15 4.25 -1.07 -9.81
CA GLY A 15 4.92 -2.26 -9.26
C GLY A 15 5.21 -2.06 -7.76
N ALA A 16 4.74 -2.99 -6.91
CA ALA A 16 4.85 -2.88 -5.45
C ALA A 16 4.16 -1.65 -4.82
N SER A 17 3.19 -1.05 -5.51
CA SER A 17 2.34 -0.02 -4.93
C SER A 17 1.33 -0.61 -3.95
N HIS A 18 0.92 0.20 -2.97
CA HIS A 18 -0.11 -0.15 -1.99
C HIS A 18 -1.18 0.92 -1.93
N ALA A 19 -2.45 0.52 -2.00
CA ALA A 19 -3.59 1.41 -1.83
C ALA A 19 -4.61 0.78 -0.89
N GLU A 20 -4.92 1.44 0.23
CA GLU A 20 -5.93 0.97 1.18
C GLU A 20 -6.92 2.07 1.59
N GLY A 21 -8.15 1.68 1.99
CA GLY A 21 -9.19 2.62 2.43
C GLY A 21 -10.32 2.82 1.44
N GLY A 22 -10.68 4.06 1.14
CA GLY A 22 -11.80 4.40 0.26
C GLY A 22 -11.41 5.39 -0.84
N PHE A 23 -11.59 5.01 -2.12
CA PHE A 23 -11.27 5.85 -3.28
C PHE A 23 -9.79 6.26 -3.35
N THR A 24 -8.89 5.37 -2.95
CA THR A 24 -7.46 5.62 -2.95
C THR A 24 -6.79 5.14 -4.23
N SER A 25 -5.73 5.83 -4.66
CA SER A 25 -5.00 5.49 -5.88
C SER A 25 -3.49 5.58 -5.66
N ALA A 26 -2.77 4.48 -5.82
CA ALA A 26 -1.32 4.39 -5.81
C ALA A 26 -0.84 4.00 -7.23
N ASN A 27 -0.40 5.01 -8.02
CA ASN A 27 -0.31 4.87 -9.46
C ASN A 27 1.08 4.50 -9.99
N GLN A 28 2.13 4.67 -9.20
CA GLN A 28 3.51 4.42 -9.61
C GLN A 28 4.18 3.33 -8.74
N ASP A 29 5.36 2.88 -9.21
CA ASP A 29 6.13 1.86 -8.51
C ASP A 29 6.47 2.31 -7.08
N GLY A 30 6.17 1.46 -6.10
CA GLY A 30 6.39 1.72 -4.69
C GLY A 30 5.49 2.79 -4.07
N ALA A 31 4.51 3.31 -4.80
CA ALA A 31 3.57 4.28 -4.26
C ALA A 31 2.65 3.65 -3.21
N HIS A 32 2.32 4.41 -2.17
CA HIS A 32 1.40 4.02 -1.12
C HIS A 32 0.29 5.07 -0.94
N ALA A 33 -0.96 4.63 -0.92
CA ALA A 33 -2.12 5.48 -0.67
C ALA A 33 -3.06 4.83 0.34
N GLU A 34 -3.30 5.48 1.48
CA GLU A 34 -4.22 4.97 2.51
C GLU A 34 -5.22 6.03 2.99
N GLY A 35 -6.39 5.58 3.47
CA GLY A 35 -7.43 6.48 3.99
C GLY A 35 -8.61 6.69 3.05
N GLY A 36 -9.04 7.95 2.84
CA GLY A 36 -10.18 8.31 2.01
C GLY A 36 -9.81 9.27 0.87
N PHE A 37 -10.13 8.93 -0.37
CA PHE A 37 -9.86 9.78 -1.55
C PHE A 37 -8.39 10.17 -1.74
N THR A 38 -7.46 9.31 -1.29
CA THR A 38 -6.03 9.60 -1.37
C THR A 38 -5.44 9.15 -2.70
N VAL A 39 -4.47 9.92 -3.20
CA VAL A 39 -3.80 9.66 -4.47
C VAL A 39 -2.28 9.74 -4.30
N ALA A 40 -1.58 8.64 -4.47
CA ALA A 40 -0.13 8.59 -4.58
C ALA A 40 0.25 8.32 -6.05
N ASP A 41 0.59 9.40 -6.79
CA ASP A 41 0.70 9.36 -8.25
C ASP A 41 2.15 9.37 -8.77
N ALA A 42 3.14 9.32 -7.90
CA ALA A 42 4.54 9.30 -8.27
C ALA A 42 5.28 8.08 -7.71
N PHE A 43 6.48 7.83 -8.27
CA PHE A 43 7.37 6.77 -7.80
C PHE A 43 7.65 6.93 -6.31
N VAL A 44 7.29 5.90 -5.53
CA VAL A 44 7.42 5.83 -4.07
C VAL A 44 6.78 6.98 -3.29
N ALA A 45 5.78 7.62 -3.88
CA ALA A 45 4.97 8.60 -3.18
C ALA A 45 4.06 7.91 -2.15
N HIS A 46 3.81 8.61 -1.05
CA HIS A 46 2.89 8.17 0.00
C HIS A 46 1.79 9.19 0.23
N ALA A 47 0.54 8.75 0.23
CA ALA A 47 -0.62 9.58 0.56
C ALA A 47 -1.50 8.87 1.59
N GLU A 48 -1.69 9.49 2.76
CA GLU A 48 -2.55 8.95 3.82
C GLU A 48 -3.54 10.00 4.35
N GLY A 49 -4.67 9.56 4.91
CA GLY A 49 -5.69 10.46 5.46
C GLY A 49 -6.95 10.55 4.59
N ASP A 50 -7.47 11.77 4.40
CA ASP A 50 -8.67 11.98 3.60
C ASP A 50 -8.45 13.08 2.55
N SER A 51 -8.69 12.72 1.29
CA SER A 51 -8.53 13.63 0.14
C SER A 51 -7.10 14.17 -0.04
N THR A 52 -6.12 13.35 0.30
CA THR A 52 -4.70 13.71 0.17
C THR A 52 -4.14 13.28 -1.18
N THR A 53 -3.16 14.02 -1.68
CA THR A 53 -2.55 13.76 -2.98
C THR A 53 -1.03 13.91 -2.90
N ALA A 54 -0.28 12.84 -3.18
CA ALA A 54 1.17 12.83 -3.27
C ALA A 54 1.60 12.58 -4.72
N ASN A 55 1.96 13.65 -5.44
CA ASN A 55 2.27 13.64 -6.88
C ASN A 55 3.77 13.78 -7.17
N GLY A 56 4.59 14.14 -6.21
CA GLY A 56 6.05 14.23 -6.36
C GLY A 56 6.73 12.90 -6.14
N VAL A 57 7.85 12.65 -6.82
CA VAL A 57 8.69 11.48 -6.52
C VAL A 57 9.13 11.55 -5.05
N ALA A 58 8.86 10.47 -4.30
CA ALA A 58 9.17 10.41 -2.87
C ALA A 58 8.48 11.49 -2.01
N SER A 59 7.36 12.03 -2.49
CA SER A 59 6.56 12.97 -1.70
C SER A 59 5.64 12.23 -0.72
N HIS A 60 5.30 12.92 0.37
CA HIS A 60 4.36 12.42 1.37
C HIS A 60 3.24 13.45 1.59
N ALA A 61 2.00 13.00 1.58
CA ALA A 61 0.83 13.80 1.91
C ALA A 61 -0.03 13.09 2.95
N GLU A 62 -0.21 13.70 4.12
CA GLU A 62 -1.03 13.14 5.19
C GLU A 62 -2.05 14.16 5.73
N GLY A 63 -3.19 13.69 6.26
CA GLY A 63 -4.21 14.56 6.86
C GLY A 63 -5.48 14.68 6.02
N PHE A 64 -5.97 15.92 5.82
CA PHE A 64 -7.24 16.19 5.16
C PHE A 64 -7.10 17.27 4.10
N PHE A 65 -7.38 16.95 2.83
CA PHE A 65 -7.18 17.82 1.66
C PHE A 65 -5.75 18.32 1.48
N THR A 66 -4.75 17.53 1.82
CA THR A 66 -3.35 17.90 1.65
C THR A 66 -2.82 17.50 0.28
N VAL A 67 -1.92 18.31 -0.27
CA VAL A 67 -1.29 18.07 -1.57
C VAL A 67 0.22 18.21 -1.46
N ALA A 68 0.97 17.14 -1.69
CA ALA A 68 2.42 17.13 -1.81
C ALA A 68 2.80 16.84 -3.26
N SER A 69 3.12 17.88 -4.04
CA SER A 69 3.39 17.76 -5.48
C SER A 69 4.86 17.99 -5.88
N GLY A 70 5.67 18.53 -4.98
CA GLY A 70 7.13 18.65 -5.19
C GLY A 70 7.86 17.32 -4.98
N ASN A 71 8.96 17.10 -5.68
CA ASN A 71 9.82 15.95 -5.40
C ASN A 71 10.38 16.06 -3.97
N GLY A 72 10.19 15.02 -3.16
CA GLY A 72 10.58 15.01 -1.75
C GLY A 72 9.82 16.00 -0.87
N SER A 73 8.68 16.51 -1.31
CA SER A 73 7.84 17.41 -0.50
C SER A 73 6.99 16.66 0.50
N HIS A 74 6.65 17.33 1.60
CA HIS A 74 5.73 16.83 2.62
C HIS A 74 4.60 17.84 2.88
N ALA A 75 3.37 17.36 2.93
CA ALA A 75 2.20 18.15 3.28
C ALA A 75 1.38 17.42 4.35
N GLU A 76 1.24 18.03 5.54
CA GLU A 76 0.43 17.47 6.62
C GLU A 76 -0.58 18.48 7.19
N GLY A 77 -1.66 18.01 7.80
CA GLY A 77 -2.69 18.86 8.40
C GLY A 77 -3.98 18.96 7.59
N VAL A 78 -4.52 20.18 7.43
CA VAL A 78 -5.80 20.41 6.75
C VAL A 78 -5.65 21.47 5.66
N SER A 79 -5.97 21.11 4.42
CA SER A 79 -5.91 22.02 3.27
C SER A 79 -4.51 22.61 3.02
N THR A 80 -3.49 21.88 3.34
CA THR A 80 -2.10 22.32 3.15
C THR A 80 -1.60 21.94 1.76
N THR A 81 -0.72 22.77 1.20
CA THR A 81 -0.14 22.53 -0.13
C THR A 81 1.38 22.71 -0.08
N ALA A 82 2.13 21.65 -0.33
CA ALA A 82 3.57 21.67 -0.50
C ALA A 82 3.92 21.38 -1.98
N SER A 83 4.14 22.44 -2.78
CA SER A 83 4.32 22.31 -4.23
C SER A 83 5.76 22.54 -4.70
N GLY A 84 6.60 23.12 -3.87
CA GLY A 84 8.03 23.27 -4.15
C GLY A 84 8.79 21.96 -3.98
N GLY A 85 9.90 21.80 -4.70
CA GLY A 85 10.81 20.68 -4.46
C GLY A 85 11.31 20.71 -3.02
N SER A 86 11.09 19.64 -2.25
CA SER A 86 11.48 19.55 -0.83
C SER A 86 10.87 20.62 0.07
N SER A 87 9.70 21.11 -0.29
CA SER A 87 8.93 22.03 0.56
C SER A 87 8.13 21.27 1.62
N HIS A 88 7.89 21.93 2.75
CA HIS A 88 7.04 21.42 3.82
C HIS A 88 5.92 22.42 4.14
N ALA A 89 4.68 21.95 4.22
CA ALA A 89 3.52 22.73 4.63
C ALA A 89 2.75 21.98 5.71
N GLU A 90 2.60 22.59 6.90
CA GLU A 90 1.84 22.00 8.00
C GLU A 90 0.84 22.99 8.61
N GLY A 91 -0.22 22.50 9.26
CA GLY A 91 -1.23 23.31 9.94
C GLY A 91 -2.55 23.44 9.19
N PHE A 92 -3.13 24.64 9.14
CA PHE A 92 -4.44 24.89 8.51
C PHE A 92 -4.29 25.93 7.39
N ASN A 93 -4.69 25.57 6.16
CA ASN A 93 -4.71 26.46 5.00
C ASN A 93 -3.32 27.09 4.68
N THR A 94 -2.24 26.36 4.92
CA THR A 94 -0.88 26.83 4.67
C THR A 94 -0.41 26.47 3.25
N THR A 95 0.46 27.32 2.68
CA THR A 95 1.02 27.10 1.34
C THR A 95 2.55 27.28 1.34
N ALA A 96 3.28 26.23 0.96
CA ALA A 96 4.71 26.25 0.72
C ALA A 96 4.97 25.95 -0.77
N SER A 97 5.21 27.01 -1.58
CA SER A 97 5.25 26.89 -3.05
C SER A 97 6.63 27.09 -3.69
N GLY A 98 7.57 27.72 -3.01
CA GLY A 98 8.97 27.84 -3.47
C GLY A 98 9.77 26.56 -3.21
N ILE A 99 10.93 26.42 -3.84
CA ILE A 99 11.89 25.34 -3.55
C ILE A 99 12.42 25.52 -2.12
N ASN A 100 12.40 24.45 -1.31
CA ASN A 100 12.93 24.45 0.06
C ASN A 100 12.17 25.40 1.01
N THR A 101 10.88 25.61 0.77
CA THR A 101 10.06 26.47 1.65
C THR A 101 9.41 25.67 2.77
N HIS A 102 9.20 26.34 3.91
CA HIS A 102 8.39 25.87 5.01
C HIS A 102 7.26 26.86 5.33
N SER A 103 6.06 26.36 5.54
CA SER A 103 4.88 27.16 5.93
C SER A 103 4.09 26.43 6.99
N GLU A 104 4.02 26.99 8.22
CA GLU A 104 3.26 26.39 9.32
C GLU A 104 2.29 27.39 9.97
N GLY A 105 1.21 26.90 10.63
CA GLY A 105 0.26 27.72 11.35
C GLY A 105 -1.11 27.84 10.69
N ASP A 106 -1.75 28.99 10.77
CA ASP A 106 -3.07 29.28 10.16
C ASP A 106 -2.93 30.32 9.06
N SER A 107 -3.31 29.94 7.84
CA SER A 107 -3.38 30.89 6.69
C SER A 107 -2.02 31.52 6.33
N THR A 108 -0.93 30.82 6.56
CA THR A 108 0.41 31.29 6.24
C THR A 108 0.81 30.96 4.82
N THR A 109 1.63 31.79 4.20
CA THR A 109 2.12 31.59 2.83
C THR A 109 3.64 31.80 2.75
N ALA A 110 4.39 30.76 2.36
CA ALA A 110 5.79 30.84 2.02
C ALA A 110 5.94 30.56 0.52
N SER A 111 6.21 31.59 -0.29
CA SER A 111 6.23 31.52 -1.75
C SER A 111 7.58 31.79 -2.41
N GLY A 112 8.52 32.45 -1.71
CA GLY A 112 9.87 32.64 -2.21
C GLY A 112 10.73 31.38 -1.98
N ASP A 113 11.69 31.09 -2.86
CA ASP A 113 12.62 29.96 -2.65
C ASP A 113 13.37 30.16 -1.31
N GLY A 114 13.39 29.12 -0.47
CA GLY A 114 13.99 29.16 0.86
C GLY A 114 13.23 30.00 1.89
N SER A 115 12.02 30.49 1.59
CA SER A 115 11.22 31.27 2.52
C SER A 115 10.54 30.43 3.59
N HIS A 116 10.31 31.06 4.77
CA HIS A 116 9.58 30.48 5.89
C HIS A 116 8.47 31.42 6.34
N ALA A 117 7.27 30.89 6.60
CA ALA A 117 6.15 31.64 7.16
C ALA A 117 5.49 30.87 8.30
N GLU A 118 5.45 31.48 9.50
CA GLU A 118 4.89 30.89 10.72
C GLU A 118 3.88 31.84 11.39
N GLY A 119 2.81 31.30 12.01
CA GLY A 119 1.84 32.06 12.80
C GLY A 119 0.45 32.17 12.19
N ASP A 120 -0.19 33.32 12.32
CA ASP A 120 -1.55 33.59 11.83
C ASP A 120 -1.53 34.67 10.75
N GLY A 121 -1.89 34.36 9.54
CA GLY A 121 -1.97 35.32 8.43
C GLY A 121 -0.65 35.92 7.98
N THR A 122 0.47 35.27 8.25
CA THR A 122 1.80 35.77 7.87
C THR A 122 2.12 35.44 6.41
N THR A 123 2.88 36.31 5.77
CA THR A 123 3.31 36.15 4.38
C THR A 123 4.80 36.36 4.22
N ALA A 124 5.55 35.36 3.78
CA ALA A 124 6.94 35.49 3.37
C ALA A 124 7.01 35.26 1.85
N SER A 125 7.10 36.38 1.08
CA SER A 125 7.04 36.34 -0.39
C SER A 125 8.36 36.60 -1.08
N GLY A 126 9.34 37.15 -0.38
CA GLY A 126 10.69 37.34 -0.92
C GLY A 126 11.52 36.04 -0.91
N LEU A 127 12.53 35.95 -1.75
CA LEU A 127 13.53 34.88 -1.73
C LEU A 127 14.18 34.81 -0.33
N ASN A 128 14.13 33.64 0.31
CA ASN A 128 14.60 33.42 1.68
C ASN A 128 13.99 34.38 2.71
N ALA A 129 12.76 34.84 2.46
CA ALA A 129 12.05 35.69 3.42
C ALA A 129 11.49 34.85 4.57
N HIS A 130 11.48 35.41 5.78
CA HIS A 130 10.86 34.83 6.98
C HIS A 130 9.82 35.80 7.55
N ALA A 131 8.62 35.31 7.86
CA ALA A 131 7.55 36.06 8.49
C ALA A 131 6.95 35.28 9.67
N GLU A 132 6.95 35.86 10.89
CA GLU A 132 6.44 35.27 12.11
C GLU A 132 5.46 36.22 12.82
N GLY A 133 4.41 35.67 13.46
CA GLY A 133 3.47 36.42 14.28
C GLY A 133 2.06 36.56 13.71
N SER A 134 1.42 37.74 13.86
CA SER A 134 0.06 37.98 13.39
C SER A 134 0.01 39.15 12.41
N GLY A 135 -0.39 38.89 11.17
CA GLY A 135 -0.53 39.92 10.14
C GLY A 135 0.79 40.52 9.67
N THR A 136 1.90 39.86 9.90
CA THR A 136 3.23 40.32 9.50
C THR A 136 3.49 40.07 8.02
N GLN A 137 4.24 40.96 7.37
CA GLN A 137 4.55 40.88 5.95
C GLN A 137 6.05 41.02 5.72
N ALA A 138 6.71 39.96 5.29
CA ALA A 138 8.08 39.99 4.79
C ALA A 138 8.07 39.97 3.26
N GLN A 139 8.12 41.14 2.61
CA GLN A 139 7.93 41.29 1.16
C GLN A 139 9.25 41.35 0.38
N GLY A 140 10.33 41.77 1.03
CA GLY A 140 11.65 41.82 0.41
C GLY A 140 12.30 40.44 0.31
N ASP A 141 13.16 40.25 -0.70
CA ASP A 141 13.98 39.04 -0.78
C ASP A 141 14.84 38.94 0.50
N GLN A 142 14.87 37.74 1.12
CA GLN A 142 15.66 37.47 2.33
C GLN A 142 15.26 38.35 3.51
N SER A 143 14.03 38.92 3.49
CA SER A 143 13.51 39.70 4.59
C SER A 143 12.98 38.81 5.72
N HIS A 144 13.07 39.32 6.94
CA HIS A 144 12.47 38.74 8.14
C HIS A 144 11.48 39.71 8.75
N ALA A 145 10.30 39.25 9.09
CA ALA A 145 9.29 40.04 9.79
C ALA A 145 8.63 39.26 10.93
N GLU A 146 8.65 39.82 12.15
CA GLU A 146 8.09 39.24 13.37
C GLU A 146 7.22 40.26 14.13
N GLY A 147 6.15 39.79 14.80
CA GLY A 147 5.33 40.62 15.68
C GLY A 147 3.88 40.83 15.24
N ASN A 148 3.31 42.04 15.51
CA ASN A 148 1.93 42.37 15.19
C ASN A 148 1.85 43.57 14.24
N GLY A 149 1.43 43.36 13.01
CA GLY A 149 1.25 44.42 12.02
C GLY A 149 2.57 45.05 11.55
N THR A 150 3.68 44.34 11.66
CA THR A 150 5.00 44.80 11.19
C THR A 150 5.13 44.60 9.69
N THR A 151 5.84 45.49 9.03
CA THR A 151 6.11 45.43 7.59
C THR A 151 7.59 45.62 7.31
N ALA A 152 8.25 44.60 6.76
CA ALA A 152 9.59 44.67 6.20
C ALA A 152 9.49 44.62 4.67
N SER A 153 9.55 45.78 3.99
CA SER A 153 9.34 45.89 2.55
C SER A 153 10.63 46.09 1.73
N GLY A 154 11.73 46.50 2.37
CA GLY A 154 13.03 46.63 1.70
C GLY A 154 13.74 45.29 1.53
N LEU A 155 14.65 45.18 0.55
CA LEU A 155 15.58 44.07 0.39
C LEU A 155 16.39 43.90 1.68
N ASN A 156 16.43 42.69 2.29
CA ASN A 156 17.13 42.44 3.55
C ASN A 156 16.67 43.38 4.71
N ALA A 157 15.45 43.89 4.63
CA ALA A 157 14.88 44.71 5.71
C ALA A 157 14.40 43.83 6.85
N HIS A 158 14.58 44.30 8.10
CA HIS A 158 14.07 43.69 9.31
C HIS A 158 13.12 44.64 10.03
N ALA A 159 11.95 44.17 10.45
CA ALA A 159 11.01 44.96 11.22
C ALA A 159 10.44 44.15 12.38
N GLU A 160 10.50 44.68 13.62
CA GLU A 160 10.00 44.07 14.82
C GLU A 160 9.21 45.07 15.67
N GLY A 161 8.20 44.59 16.44
CA GLY A 161 7.45 45.42 17.39
C GLY A 161 6.00 45.65 17.04
N SER A 162 5.43 46.81 17.35
CA SER A 162 4.05 47.15 17.08
C SER A 162 3.89 48.38 16.18
N GLY A 163 3.43 48.20 14.95
CA GLY A 163 3.23 49.30 14.01
C GLY A 163 4.49 49.95 13.49
N THR A 164 5.63 49.27 13.58
CA THR A 164 6.89 49.76 13.05
C THR A 164 6.99 49.55 11.54
N GLN A 165 7.66 50.46 10.85
CA GLN A 165 7.84 50.43 9.40
C GLN A 165 9.32 50.66 9.03
N ALA A 166 9.94 49.65 8.44
CA ALA A 166 11.26 49.74 7.80
C ALA A 166 11.05 49.77 6.28
N GLN A 167 11.08 51.00 5.70
CA GLN A 167 10.71 51.22 4.29
C GLN A 167 11.93 51.34 3.35
N GLY A 168 13.05 51.78 3.86
CA GLY A 168 14.28 51.89 3.07
C GLY A 168 14.90 50.52 2.79
N ASP A 169 15.63 50.42 1.67
CA ASP A 169 16.46 49.25 1.45
C ASP A 169 17.43 49.09 2.61
N GLN A 170 17.54 47.87 3.18
CA GLN A 170 18.44 47.56 4.29
C GLN A 170 18.16 48.39 5.57
N SER A 171 16.92 48.89 5.71
CA SER A 171 16.52 49.63 6.91
C SER A 171 15.93 48.70 7.98
N HIS A 172 16.07 49.14 9.24
CA HIS A 172 15.45 48.49 10.41
C HIS A 172 14.65 49.53 11.21
N ALA A 173 13.48 49.11 11.71
CA ALA A 173 12.70 49.96 12.59
C ALA A 173 12.12 49.10 13.74
N GLU A 174 12.36 49.55 15.01
CA GLU A 174 11.87 48.91 16.21
C GLU A 174 11.31 49.90 17.21
N GLY A 175 10.44 49.41 18.13
CA GLY A 175 9.87 50.23 19.20
C GLY A 175 8.41 50.57 19.04
N ASN A 176 7.96 51.71 19.56
CA ASN A 176 6.58 52.15 19.47
C ASN A 176 6.44 53.40 18.60
N GLY A 177 5.94 53.21 17.38
CA GLY A 177 5.66 54.33 16.47
C GLY A 177 6.94 54.93 15.85
N THR A 178 8.04 54.21 15.82
CA THR A 178 9.26 54.66 15.19
C THR A 178 9.23 54.47 13.67
N THR A 179 9.92 55.31 12.92
CA THR A 179 10.01 55.24 11.46
C THR A 179 11.44 55.45 10.99
N ALA A 180 12.01 54.44 10.32
CA ALA A 180 13.24 54.54 9.59
C ALA A 180 12.95 54.55 8.09
N SER A 181 13.02 55.75 7.47
CA SER A 181 12.61 55.92 6.07
C SER A 181 13.77 56.16 5.09
N GLY A 182 14.95 56.38 5.59
CA GLY A 182 16.14 56.54 4.75
C GLY A 182 16.69 55.20 4.25
N LEU A 183 17.47 55.22 3.19
CA LEU A 183 18.29 54.08 2.76
C LEU A 183 19.15 53.62 3.96
N ASN A 184 19.07 52.33 4.36
CA ASN A 184 19.78 51.77 5.51
C ASN A 184 19.48 52.48 6.86
N ALA A 185 18.36 53.19 6.99
CA ALA A 185 17.98 53.87 8.23
C ALA A 185 17.32 52.95 9.23
N HIS A 186 17.60 53.16 10.53
CA HIS A 186 16.95 52.52 11.67
C HIS A 186 16.51 53.55 12.71
N ALA A 187 15.31 53.36 13.27
CA ALA A 187 14.80 54.22 14.32
C ALA A 187 14.12 53.44 15.43
N GLU A 188 14.52 53.63 16.70
CA GLU A 188 13.97 52.96 17.87
C GLU A 188 13.96 53.87 19.12
N GLY A 189 13.11 53.53 20.11
CA GLY A 189 13.12 54.20 21.40
C GLY A 189 12.00 55.22 21.60
N GLU A 190 12.20 56.14 22.58
CA GLU A 190 11.25 57.21 22.87
C GLU A 190 11.80 58.56 22.40
N ASN A 191 11.17 59.14 21.39
CA ASN A 191 11.56 60.45 20.81
C ASN A 191 12.95 60.51 20.22
N THR A 192 13.46 59.46 19.69
CA THR A 192 14.74 59.40 18.97
C THR A 192 14.58 59.71 17.48
N THR A 193 15.58 60.34 16.89
CA THR A 193 15.58 60.65 15.46
C THR A 193 16.92 60.29 14.82
N ALA A 194 16.92 59.29 13.93
CA ALA A 194 18.03 58.96 13.07
C ALA A 194 17.94 59.76 11.76
N GLY A 195 18.70 60.87 11.67
CA GLY A 195 18.57 61.85 10.59
C GLY A 195 19.59 61.70 9.46
N GLY A 196 20.55 60.79 9.56
CA GLY A 196 21.55 60.53 8.55
C GLY A 196 21.11 59.51 7.50
N GLU A 197 21.79 59.44 6.35
CA GLU A 197 21.63 58.34 5.39
C GLU A 197 21.94 57.02 6.10
N ALA A 198 20.96 56.08 6.10
CA ALA A 198 21.01 54.79 6.78
C ALA A 198 21.39 54.86 8.27
N SER A 199 21.09 55.97 8.96
CA SER A 199 21.33 56.11 10.38
C SER A 199 20.11 55.69 11.20
N HIS A 200 20.39 55.13 12.39
CA HIS A 200 19.40 54.79 13.42
C HIS A 200 19.78 55.40 14.76
N ALA A 201 18.84 55.91 15.49
CA ALA A 201 19.06 56.41 16.85
C ALA A 201 17.88 56.06 17.77
N GLU A 202 18.14 55.42 18.92
CA GLU A 202 17.17 55.06 19.93
C GLU A 202 17.73 55.18 21.35
N GLY A 203 16.83 55.36 22.33
CA GLY A 203 17.14 55.25 23.75
C GLY A 203 17.60 56.55 24.42
N TYR A 204 18.54 56.45 25.42
CA TYR A 204 18.99 57.52 26.28
C TYR A 204 20.51 57.66 26.18
N LEU A 205 20.97 58.84 25.70
CA LEU A 205 22.39 59.14 25.52
C LEU A 205 23.14 58.19 24.55
N THR A 206 22.52 57.79 23.47
CA THR A 206 23.13 56.99 22.44
C THR A 206 23.83 57.84 21.40
N SER A 207 24.85 57.28 20.71
CA SER A 207 25.57 57.94 19.66
C SER A 207 25.61 57.12 18.36
N ALA A 208 24.94 57.57 17.29
CA ALA A 208 25.02 57.03 15.95
C ALA A 208 25.99 57.89 15.13
N SER A 209 27.27 57.54 15.04
CA SER A 209 28.35 58.35 14.43
C SER A 209 28.65 57.98 12.98
N GLY A 210 28.20 56.80 12.51
CA GLY A 210 28.37 56.38 11.11
C GLY A 210 27.37 57.02 10.16
N SER A 211 27.72 57.25 8.91
CA SER A 211 26.72 57.56 7.89
C SER A 211 25.74 56.41 7.80
N LEU A 212 24.42 56.73 7.74
CA LEU A 212 23.37 55.70 7.64
C LEU A 212 23.35 54.73 8.85
N SER A 213 23.79 55.23 10.04
CA SER A 213 23.88 54.44 11.27
C SER A 213 22.70 54.67 12.22
N HIS A 214 22.48 53.70 13.11
CA HIS A 214 21.51 53.77 14.17
C HIS A 214 22.15 53.61 15.55
N ALA A 215 21.67 54.35 16.53
CA ALA A 215 22.06 54.20 17.93
C ALA A 215 20.86 54.37 18.86
N GLU A 216 20.61 53.39 19.75
CA GLU A 216 19.49 53.38 20.67
C GLU A 216 19.91 52.93 22.09
N GLY A 217 19.15 53.37 23.11
CA GLY A 217 19.24 52.87 24.49
C GLY A 217 20.20 53.65 25.38
N TYR A 218 21.02 52.94 26.21
CA TYR A 218 21.93 53.48 27.19
C TYR A 218 23.37 53.11 26.81
N GLN A 219 24.21 54.13 26.51
CA GLN A 219 25.64 53.95 26.15
C GLN A 219 25.86 53.00 24.96
N THR A 220 25.05 53.08 23.92
CA THR A 220 25.23 52.32 22.71
C THR A 220 26.13 53.01 21.70
N THR A 221 26.81 52.26 20.86
CA THR A 221 27.69 52.76 19.82
C THR A 221 27.36 52.19 18.45
N ALA A 222 26.94 53.01 17.49
CA ALA A 222 26.82 52.67 16.09
C ALA A 222 27.89 53.36 15.27
N GLY A 223 29.00 52.65 14.97
CA GLY A 223 30.23 53.21 14.47
C GLY A 223 30.44 53.11 12.97
N ALA A 224 29.64 52.34 12.23
CA ALA A 224 29.84 52.10 10.80
C ALA A 224 28.77 52.76 9.92
N TYR A 225 29.06 52.87 8.61
CA TYR A 225 28.08 53.33 7.62
C TYR A 225 26.81 52.46 7.68
N THR A 226 25.66 53.11 7.87
CA THR A 226 24.35 52.44 7.97
C THR A 226 24.19 51.50 9.19
N SER A 227 25.00 51.67 10.23
CA SER A 227 24.91 50.83 11.42
C SER A 227 23.87 51.34 12.41
N HIS A 228 23.27 50.38 13.19
CA HIS A 228 22.31 50.62 14.25
C HIS A 228 22.78 50.00 15.57
N ALA A 229 22.65 50.74 16.67
CA ALA A 229 22.95 50.23 18.01
C ALA A 229 21.90 50.72 19.03
N GLU A 230 21.28 49.79 19.78
CA GLU A 230 20.21 50.03 20.75
C GLU A 230 20.48 49.37 22.08
N GLY A 231 19.99 49.96 23.19
CA GLY A 231 19.96 49.33 24.52
C GLY A 231 21.08 49.76 25.46
N ASN A 232 21.74 48.85 26.17
CA ASN A 232 22.75 49.11 27.15
C ASN A 232 24.09 48.48 26.75
N GLY A 233 25.06 49.31 26.38
CA GLY A 233 26.40 48.85 26.02
C GLY A 233 26.46 48.05 24.71
N THR A 234 25.57 48.28 23.76
CA THR A 234 25.54 47.60 22.48
C THR A 234 26.51 48.24 21.47
N THR A 235 26.98 47.44 20.51
CA THR A 235 27.90 47.87 19.48
C THR A 235 27.47 47.37 18.09
N ALA A 236 27.27 48.30 17.13
CA ALA A 236 27.09 48.00 15.71
C ALA A 236 28.33 48.45 14.93
N SER A 237 29.13 47.51 14.41
CA SER A 237 30.45 47.77 13.86
C SER A 237 30.58 47.65 12.35
N ALA A 238 29.53 47.16 11.64
CA ALA A 238 29.53 47.03 10.20
C ALA A 238 28.49 47.94 9.52
N ASN A 239 28.64 48.14 8.19
CA ASN A 239 27.69 48.93 7.43
C ASN A 239 26.28 48.33 7.51
N SER A 240 25.28 49.16 7.77
CA SER A 240 23.89 48.75 7.91
C SER A 240 23.64 47.68 9.02
N ALA A 241 24.57 47.53 9.95
CA ALA A 241 24.42 46.62 11.08
C ALA A 241 23.58 47.25 12.18
N HIS A 242 22.74 46.43 12.85
CA HIS A 242 21.89 46.79 13.97
C HIS A 242 22.22 45.99 15.23
N ALA A 243 22.35 46.63 16.36
CA ALA A 243 22.56 45.97 17.66
C ALA A 243 21.65 46.57 18.74
N GLU A 244 20.87 45.75 19.44
CA GLU A 244 19.89 46.08 20.45
C GLU A 244 20.06 45.30 21.73
N GLY A 245 19.69 45.87 22.89
CA GLY A 245 19.66 45.18 24.18
C GLY A 245 20.81 45.49 25.10
N SER A 246 21.44 44.51 25.74
CA SER A 246 22.55 44.68 26.66
C SER A 246 23.76 43.88 26.20
N GLY A 247 24.82 44.55 25.77
CA GLY A 247 26.04 43.89 25.30
C GLY A 247 25.92 43.22 23.92
N ALA A 248 24.86 43.54 23.15
CA ALA A 248 24.68 43.00 21.81
C ALA A 248 25.69 43.57 20.81
N GLN A 249 26.16 42.74 19.88
CA GLN A 249 27.16 43.07 18.87
C GLN A 249 26.68 42.68 17.47
N ALA A 250 26.53 43.67 16.59
CA ALA A 250 26.24 43.44 15.18
C ALA A 250 27.53 43.73 14.36
N GLN A 251 28.16 42.66 13.86
CA GLN A 251 29.46 42.67 13.22
C GLN A 251 29.40 42.47 11.70
N GLY A 252 28.32 41.87 11.21
CA GLY A 252 28.10 41.64 9.79
C GLY A 252 27.54 42.89 9.09
N GLU A 253 27.82 43.07 7.83
CA GLU A 253 27.15 44.07 6.99
C GLU A 253 25.66 43.75 6.92
N GLN A 254 24.78 44.73 7.24
CA GLN A 254 23.32 44.53 7.27
C GLN A 254 22.85 43.50 8.32
N SER A 255 23.66 43.18 9.35
CA SER A 255 23.31 42.27 10.43
C SER A 255 22.51 42.93 11.53
N HIS A 256 21.71 42.14 12.27
CA HIS A 256 20.91 42.54 13.43
C HIS A 256 21.25 41.65 14.65
N ALA A 257 21.49 42.27 15.80
CA ALA A 257 21.70 41.57 17.07
C ALA A 257 20.85 42.22 18.18
N GLU A 258 19.93 41.46 18.78
CA GLU A 258 18.99 41.88 19.82
C GLU A 258 19.08 41.02 21.07
N GLY A 259 19.01 41.66 22.25
CA GLY A 259 18.96 40.96 23.52
C GLY A 259 20.23 41.02 24.37
N LEU A 260 20.49 39.94 25.15
CA LEU A 260 21.62 39.87 26.08
C LEU A 260 22.80 39.14 25.47
N ASN A 261 23.91 39.84 25.21
CA ASN A 261 25.15 39.24 24.68
C ASN A 261 24.93 38.46 23.38
N THR A 262 24.08 39.00 22.51
CA THR A 262 23.82 38.41 21.17
C THR A 262 24.89 38.84 20.16
N VAL A 263 25.22 38.00 19.19
CA VAL A 263 26.24 38.28 18.19
C VAL A 263 25.70 37.93 16.78
N ALA A 264 25.57 38.94 15.91
CA ALA A 264 25.22 38.77 14.50
C ALA A 264 26.47 39.00 13.64
N ILE A 265 27.07 37.95 13.08
CA ILE A 265 28.33 37.95 12.38
C ILE A 265 28.13 37.97 10.86
N GLY A 266 27.14 37.22 10.38
CA GLY A 266 26.86 37.08 8.95
C GLY A 266 26.32 38.36 8.33
N ASN A 267 26.59 38.59 7.05
CA ASN A 267 25.90 39.65 6.33
C ASN A 267 24.41 39.39 6.27
N ALA A 268 23.58 40.40 6.54
CA ALA A 268 22.13 40.31 6.58
C ALA A 268 21.61 39.23 7.57
N SER A 269 22.38 38.90 8.62
CA SER A 269 21.99 37.97 9.68
C SER A 269 21.22 38.67 10.80
N HIS A 270 20.36 37.91 11.52
CA HIS A 270 19.61 38.36 12.68
C HIS A 270 19.87 37.46 13.89
N ALA A 271 20.16 38.04 15.05
CA ALA A 271 20.34 37.33 16.29
C ALA A 271 19.51 37.98 17.42
N GLU A 272 18.56 37.29 18.01
CA GLU A 272 17.68 37.75 19.07
C GLU A 272 17.72 36.85 20.32
N GLY A 273 17.52 37.43 21.52
CA GLY A 273 17.42 36.69 22.78
C GLY A 273 18.63 36.76 23.67
N SER A 274 19.14 35.62 24.18
CA SER A 274 20.24 35.58 25.14
C SER A 274 21.37 34.67 24.68
N GLY A 275 22.51 35.21 24.39
CA GLY A 275 23.69 34.43 23.97
C GLY A 275 23.52 33.80 22.58
N THR A 276 22.68 34.37 21.73
CA THR A 276 22.43 33.86 20.38
C THR A 276 23.50 34.29 19.40
N THR A 277 23.76 33.50 18.39
CA THR A 277 24.71 33.81 17.32
C THR A 277 24.10 33.53 15.94
N ALA A 278 23.96 34.55 15.12
CA ALA A 278 23.62 34.43 13.69
C ALA A 278 24.88 34.61 12.85
N GLY A 279 25.50 33.51 12.45
CA GLY A 279 26.79 33.45 11.76
C GLY A 279 26.71 33.43 10.24
N GLY A 280 25.62 32.94 9.68
CA GLY A 280 25.43 32.76 8.25
C GLY A 280 24.97 34.00 7.52
N LEU A 281 25.22 34.06 6.22
CA LEU A 281 24.65 35.09 5.34
C LEU A 281 23.10 34.95 5.37
N HIS A 282 22.38 36.05 5.69
CA HIS A 282 20.91 36.07 5.83
C HIS A 282 20.37 35.09 6.89
N ALA A 283 21.18 34.72 7.86
CA ALA A 283 20.74 33.83 8.95
C ALA A 283 19.94 34.58 10.00
N HIS A 284 18.95 33.89 10.61
CA HIS A 284 18.16 34.36 11.74
C HIS A 284 18.34 33.44 12.93
N ALA A 285 18.61 34.00 14.12
CA ALA A 285 18.71 33.25 15.37
C ALA A 285 17.93 33.96 16.48
N GLU A 286 16.93 33.26 17.10
CA GLU A 286 16.07 33.75 18.17
C GLU A 286 16.07 32.85 19.38
N GLY A 287 15.96 33.40 20.62
CA GLY A 287 15.82 32.62 21.84
C GLY A 287 17.01 32.61 22.77
N SER A 288 17.45 31.45 23.28
CA SER A 288 18.56 31.36 24.24
C SER A 288 19.66 30.43 23.76
N GLY A 289 20.84 30.94 23.52
CA GLY A 289 21.97 30.12 23.07
C GLY A 289 21.82 29.56 21.65
N THR A 290 20.95 30.12 20.85
CA THR A 290 20.68 29.66 19.49
C THR A 290 21.78 30.08 18.52
N GLN A 291 22.00 29.25 17.48
CA GLN A 291 23.02 29.50 16.48
C GLN A 291 22.48 29.27 15.06
N ALA A 292 22.32 30.32 14.28
CA ALA A 292 22.01 30.24 12.86
C ALA A 292 23.31 30.48 12.06
N GLN A 293 23.98 29.39 11.67
CA GLN A 293 25.31 29.45 11.04
C GLN A 293 25.25 29.32 9.52
N GLY A 294 24.23 28.68 8.99
CA GLY A 294 24.04 28.54 7.55
C GLY A 294 23.62 29.84 6.87
N GLY A 295 23.97 30.01 5.60
CA GLY A 295 23.37 31.08 4.82
C GLY A 295 21.86 30.91 4.72
N GLN A 296 21.08 31.99 4.95
CA GLN A 296 19.62 31.97 4.87
C GLN A 296 18.96 30.97 5.87
N SER A 297 19.69 30.64 6.94
CA SER A 297 19.17 29.76 8.00
C SER A 297 18.36 30.52 9.04
N HIS A 298 17.41 29.84 9.68
CA HIS A 298 16.62 30.32 10.81
C HIS A 298 16.78 29.41 12.01
N ALA A 299 17.03 29.94 13.20
CA ALA A 299 17.09 29.19 14.44
C ALA A 299 16.32 29.93 15.53
N GLU A 300 15.32 29.27 16.13
CA GLU A 300 14.44 29.80 17.19
C GLU A 300 14.37 28.84 18.39
N GLY A 301 14.30 29.40 19.62
CA GLY A 301 14.11 28.62 20.83
C GLY A 301 15.30 28.61 21.80
N ASN A 302 15.65 27.43 22.36
CA ASN A 302 16.70 27.29 23.36
C ASN A 302 17.79 26.33 22.89
N GLY A 303 18.99 26.83 22.66
CA GLY A 303 20.12 25.98 22.23
C GLY A 303 19.96 25.39 20.84
N THR A 304 19.16 25.99 19.98
CA THR A 304 18.94 25.53 18.60
C THR A 304 20.09 25.91 17.68
N ILE A 305 20.36 25.06 16.69
CA ILE A 305 21.41 25.28 15.70
C ILE A 305 20.87 25.07 14.29
N ALA A 306 20.85 26.11 13.45
CA ALA A 306 20.57 25.99 12.02
C ALA A 306 21.88 26.28 11.26
N SER A 307 22.57 25.20 10.85
CA SER A 307 23.89 25.32 10.21
C SER A 307 23.87 25.09 8.70
N GLY A 308 22.79 24.52 8.17
CA GLY A 308 22.62 24.32 6.73
C GLY A 308 22.24 25.62 5.99
N LEU A 309 22.58 25.73 4.71
CA LEU A 309 22.05 26.77 3.83
C LEU A 309 20.51 26.65 3.76
N ASN A 310 19.77 27.75 3.96
CA ASN A 310 18.29 27.76 4.00
C ASN A 310 17.69 26.84 5.10
N ALA A 311 18.46 26.47 6.10
CA ALA A 311 17.97 25.63 7.19
C ALA A 311 17.10 26.38 8.19
N HIS A 312 16.09 25.71 8.77
CA HIS A 312 15.24 26.22 9.84
C HIS A 312 15.30 25.30 11.06
N ALA A 313 15.54 25.86 12.24
CA ALA A 313 15.53 25.13 13.51
C ALA A 313 14.71 25.89 14.56
N GLU A 314 13.71 25.23 15.16
CA GLU A 314 12.83 25.76 16.18
C GLU A 314 12.70 24.83 17.40
N GLY A 315 12.57 25.40 18.60
CA GLY A 315 12.34 24.65 19.82
C GLY A 315 13.50 24.62 20.80
N GLU A 316 13.79 23.47 21.44
CA GLU A 316 14.85 23.35 22.44
C GLU A 316 15.90 22.30 22.03
N ASN A 317 17.14 22.73 21.93
CA ASN A 317 18.28 21.88 21.52
C ASN A 317 18.06 21.20 20.17
N THR A 318 17.43 21.90 19.21
CA THR A 318 17.22 21.41 17.85
C THR A 318 18.40 21.75 16.95
N THR A 319 18.62 20.93 15.92
CA THR A 319 19.68 21.15 14.94
C THR A 319 19.17 20.93 13.52
N ALA A 320 19.18 21.97 12.69
CA ALA A 320 18.97 21.90 11.26
C ALA A 320 20.30 22.08 10.52
N GLY A 321 20.94 20.96 10.16
CA GLY A 321 22.30 20.95 9.61
C GLY A 321 22.36 20.86 8.09
N GLY A 322 21.34 20.32 7.45
CA GLY A 322 21.26 20.15 6.00
C GLY A 322 20.89 21.45 5.27
N GLU A 323 21.25 21.56 3.99
CA GLU A 323 20.75 22.60 3.13
C GLU A 323 19.22 22.52 3.05
N ALA A 324 18.52 23.64 3.28
CA ALA A 324 17.06 23.74 3.30
C ALA A 324 16.38 22.70 4.21
N SER A 325 17.05 22.31 5.30
CA SER A 325 16.47 21.42 6.32
C SER A 325 15.63 22.20 7.32
N HIS A 326 14.64 21.52 7.92
CA HIS A 326 13.80 22.04 8.98
C HIS A 326 13.84 21.14 10.21
N ALA A 327 14.07 21.71 11.39
CA ALA A 327 14.03 20.99 12.67
C ALA A 327 13.20 21.76 13.69
N GLU A 328 12.15 21.13 14.24
CA GLU A 328 11.24 21.71 15.21
C GLU A 328 11.04 20.80 16.43
N GLY A 329 10.92 21.36 17.63
CA GLY A 329 10.59 20.62 18.86
C GLY A 329 11.71 20.56 19.88
N TYR A 330 11.96 19.36 20.47
CA TYR A 330 12.93 19.14 21.54
C TYR A 330 13.96 18.10 21.16
N LEU A 331 15.24 18.46 21.14
CA LEU A 331 16.35 17.58 20.76
C LEU A 331 16.17 16.96 19.36
N THR A 332 15.61 17.72 18.43
CA THR A 332 15.43 17.28 17.05
C THR A 332 16.65 17.57 16.17
N SER A 333 16.88 16.77 15.15
CA SER A 333 18.01 16.94 14.25
C SER A 333 17.60 16.68 12.80
N ALA A 334 17.64 17.70 11.95
CA ALA A 334 17.47 17.63 10.50
C ALA A 334 18.82 17.89 9.82
N SER A 335 19.60 16.84 9.58
CA SER A 335 20.95 16.94 9.03
C SER A 335 21.04 16.68 7.53
N GLY A 336 20.03 16.05 6.94
CA GLY A 336 19.94 15.87 5.49
C GLY A 336 19.57 17.17 4.77
N SER A 337 20.06 17.38 3.55
CA SER A 337 19.54 18.46 2.72
C SER A 337 18.06 18.21 2.44
N LEU A 338 17.25 19.29 2.53
CA LEU A 338 15.81 19.23 2.29
C LEU A 338 15.06 18.29 3.27
N SER A 339 15.68 18.01 4.43
CA SER A 339 15.08 17.16 5.46
C SER A 339 14.23 17.97 6.43
N HIS A 340 13.24 17.28 7.05
CA HIS A 340 12.38 17.82 8.08
C HIS A 340 12.36 16.94 9.31
N ALA A 341 12.57 17.51 10.49
CA ALA A 341 12.48 16.81 11.78
C ALA A 341 11.62 17.60 12.76
N GLU A 342 10.52 16.99 13.26
CA GLU A 342 9.58 17.61 14.18
C GLU A 342 9.30 16.72 15.38
N GLY A 343 9.17 17.32 16.58
CA GLY A 343 8.73 16.63 17.80
C GLY A 343 9.78 16.50 18.89
N TYR A 344 9.92 15.31 19.49
CA TYR A 344 10.80 15.04 20.61
C TYR A 344 11.86 14.01 20.25
N GLN A 345 13.14 14.38 20.27
CA GLN A 345 14.28 13.51 19.93
C GLN A 345 14.16 12.85 18.53
N THR A 346 13.67 13.59 17.57
CA THR A 346 13.55 13.13 16.17
C THR A 346 14.81 13.39 15.37
N THR A 347 15.06 12.56 14.36
CA THR A 347 16.22 12.70 13.48
C THR A 347 15.84 12.47 12.02
N ALA A 348 16.01 13.50 11.18
CA ALA A 348 15.91 13.41 9.73
C ALA A 348 17.32 13.59 9.13
N GLY A 349 18.01 12.45 8.86
CA GLY A 349 19.44 12.43 8.59
C GLY A 349 19.85 12.51 7.12
N ALA A 350 18.93 12.26 6.20
CA ALA A 350 19.23 12.11 4.77
C ALA A 350 18.51 13.12 3.88
N TYR A 351 18.90 13.16 2.60
CA TYR A 351 18.29 14.02 1.60
C TYR A 351 16.77 13.81 1.52
N THR A 352 15.99 14.89 1.62
CA THR A 352 14.50 14.87 1.60
C THR A 352 13.84 13.96 2.63
N SER A 353 14.56 13.59 3.68
CA SER A 353 13.96 12.79 4.75
C SER A 353 13.05 13.61 5.66
N HIS A 354 12.01 12.96 6.20
CA HIS A 354 11.07 13.55 7.15
C HIS A 354 10.93 12.68 8.40
N ALA A 355 11.06 13.30 9.57
CA ALA A 355 10.87 12.60 10.86
C ALA A 355 9.99 13.44 11.78
N GLU A 356 8.86 12.87 12.24
CA GLU A 356 7.89 13.52 13.10
C GLU A 356 7.53 12.65 14.31
N GLY A 357 7.35 13.27 15.49
CA GLY A 357 6.84 12.58 16.69
C GLY A 357 7.85 12.45 17.82
N ASN A 358 7.99 11.27 18.42
CA ASN A 358 8.83 11.04 19.60
C ASN A 358 9.88 9.97 19.31
N GLY A 359 11.16 10.36 19.30
CA GLY A 359 12.26 9.42 19.07
C GLY A 359 12.28 8.80 17.68
N THR A 360 11.70 9.46 16.69
CA THR A 360 11.66 8.97 15.30
C THR A 360 12.95 9.24 14.55
N THR A 361 13.25 8.39 13.58
CA THR A 361 14.46 8.53 12.76
C THR A 361 14.18 8.22 11.30
N ALA A 362 14.40 9.19 10.42
CA ALA A 362 14.40 9.04 8.97
C ALA A 362 15.85 9.18 8.47
N SER A 363 16.53 8.07 8.21
CA SER A 363 17.96 8.04 7.94
C SER A 363 18.35 7.86 6.47
N ALA A 364 17.40 7.60 5.60
CA ALA A 364 17.64 7.43 4.16
C ALA A 364 16.99 8.53 3.31
N ASN A 365 17.43 8.67 2.06
CA ASN A 365 16.88 9.66 1.15
C ASN A 365 15.37 9.47 0.96
N SER A 366 14.64 10.58 1.06
CA SER A 366 13.18 10.60 0.91
C SER A 366 12.43 9.66 1.89
N ALA A 367 13.09 9.27 2.97
CA ALA A 367 12.47 8.47 4.02
C ALA A 367 11.57 9.33 4.88
N HIS A 368 10.44 8.76 5.33
CA HIS A 368 9.50 9.38 6.25
C HIS A 368 9.29 8.53 7.49
N ALA A 369 9.45 9.13 8.67
CA ALA A 369 9.21 8.45 9.96
C ALA A 369 8.29 9.29 10.84
N GLU A 370 7.14 8.73 11.26
CA GLU A 370 6.14 9.39 12.06
C GLU A 370 5.71 8.56 13.27
N GLY A 371 5.43 9.21 14.42
CA GLY A 371 4.90 8.54 15.61
C GLY A 371 5.86 8.47 16.78
N SER A 372 6.07 7.29 17.39
CA SER A 372 6.94 7.13 18.54
C SER A 372 7.94 5.99 18.32
N GLY A 373 9.21 6.35 18.25
CA GLY A 373 10.28 5.37 18.00
C GLY A 373 10.29 4.79 16.60
N ALA A 374 9.57 5.39 15.65
CA ALA A 374 9.54 4.95 14.26
C ALA A 374 10.88 5.22 13.56
N GLN A 375 11.30 4.29 12.70
CA GLN A 375 12.57 4.34 12.00
C GLN A 375 12.38 4.05 10.50
N ALA A 376 12.58 5.04 9.65
CA ALA A 376 12.60 4.90 8.21
C ALA A 376 14.06 4.90 7.72
N GLN A 377 14.57 3.71 7.41
CA GLN A 377 15.96 3.45 7.09
C GLN A 377 16.22 3.18 5.61
N GLY A 378 15.19 2.76 4.89
CA GLY A 378 15.25 2.55 3.45
C GLY A 378 15.08 3.85 2.66
N GLU A 379 15.70 3.94 1.50
CA GLU A 379 15.45 5.03 0.57
C GLU A 379 13.97 5.05 0.17
N GLN A 380 13.32 6.22 0.27
CA GLN A 380 11.88 6.38 -0.03
C GLN A 380 10.96 5.52 0.86
N SER A 381 11.45 5.12 2.04
CA SER A 381 10.67 4.33 2.98
C SER A 381 9.79 5.20 3.87
N HIS A 382 8.69 4.61 4.38
CA HIS A 382 7.79 5.24 5.32
C HIS A 382 7.60 4.37 6.57
N ALA A 383 7.78 4.94 7.75
CA ALA A 383 7.54 4.28 9.03
C ALA A 383 6.60 5.14 9.89
N GLU A 384 5.42 4.61 10.22
CA GLU A 384 4.40 5.31 10.99
C GLU A 384 3.95 4.50 12.20
N GLY A 385 3.87 5.14 13.38
CA GLY A 385 3.33 4.53 14.59
C GLY A 385 4.33 4.30 15.71
N LEU A 386 4.12 3.22 16.49
CA LEU A 386 4.91 2.94 17.67
C LEU A 386 6.01 1.90 17.39
N ASN A 387 7.29 2.30 17.48
CA ASN A 387 8.44 1.42 17.26
C ASN A 387 8.37 0.67 15.90
N THR A 388 7.92 1.34 14.88
CA THR A 388 7.89 0.81 13.51
C THR A 388 9.24 0.98 12.82
N VAL A 389 9.60 0.04 11.94
CA VAL A 389 10.87 0.09 11.23
C VAL A 389 10.68 -0.22 9.74
N ALA A 390 10.93 0.75 8.87
CA ALA A 390 10.92 0.59 7.42
C ALA A 390 12.37 0.58 6.90
N ILE A 391 12.90 -0.61 6.60
CA ILE A 391 14.29 -0.83 6.21
C ILE A 391 14.47 -0.90 4.70
N GLY A 392 13.53 -1.54 4.03
CA GLY A 392 13.60 -1.70 2.57
C GLY A 392 13.43 -0.38 1.84
N ASN A 393 14.08 -0.22 0.69
CA ASN A 393 13.79 0.92 -0.17
C ASN A 393 12.33 0.89 -0.60
N ALA A 394 11.67 2.05 -0.58
CA ALA A 394 10.25 2.19 -0.89
C ALA A 394 9.34 1.29 -0.03
N SER A 395 9.78 0.90 1.15
CA SER A 395 8.99 0.13 2.09
C SER A 395 8.11 1.02 2.98
N HIS A 396 7.00 0.46 3.46
CA HIS A 396 6.08 1.11 4.38
C HIS A 396 5.83 0.24 5.61
N ALA A 397 6.01 0.81 6.80
CA ALA A 397 5.73 0.16 8.08
C ALA A 397 4.80 1.02 8.91
N GLU A 398 3.61 0.52 9.25
CA GLU A 398 2.58 1.21 10.00
C GLU A 398 2.09 0.42 11.21
N GLY A 399 1.78 1.10 12.32
CA GLY A 399 1.16 0.50 13.50
C GLY A 399 2.08 0.40 14.71
N SER A 400 2.24 -0.80 15.32
CA SER A 400 3.01 -0.98 16.54
C SER A 400 4.02 -2.11 16.44
N GLY A 401 5.29 -1.80 16.49
CA GLY A 401 6.36 -2.80 16.43
C GLY A 401 6.45 -3.51 15.09
N THR A 402 5.99 -2.88 14.01
CA THR A 402 6.03 -3.43 12.65
C THR A 402 7.39 -3.24 11.99
N THR A 403 7.74 -4.14 11.09
CA THR A 403 8.99 -4.05 10.32
C THR A 403 8.75 -4.33 8.84
N ALA A 404 8.99 -3.36 7.99
CA ALA A 404 9.01 -3.52 6.54
C ALA A 404 10.47 -3.58 6.05
N GLY A 405 11.00 -4.80 5.90
CA GLY A 405 12.40 -5.05 5.59
C GLY A 405 12.72 -5.19 4.12
N GLY A 406 11.76 -5.63 3.32
CA GLY A 406 11.93 -5.86 1.89
C GLY A 406 11.85 -4.59 1.05
N LEU A 407 12.47 -4.61 -0.13
CA LEU A 407 12.26 -3.59 -1.16
C LEU A 407 10.78 -3.51 -1.51
N HIS A 408 10.17 -2.31 -1.46
CA HIS A 408 8.74 -2.08 -1.71
C HIS A 408 7.80 -2.90 -0.79
N ALA A 409 8.29 -3.32 0.37
CA ALA A 409 7.49 -4.07 1.33
C ALA A 409 6.54 -3.16 2.12
N HIS A 410 5.37 -3.71 2.49
CA HIS A 410 4.41 -3.05 3.35
C HIS A 410 4.10 -3.90 4.59
N ALA A 411 4.23 -3.31 5.77
CA ALA A 411 3.89 -3.95 7.05
C ALA A 411 2.94 -3.06 7.86
N GLU A 412 1.76 -3.58 8.20
CA GLU A 412 0.72 -2.87 8.94
C GLU A 412 0.22 -3.67 10.13
N GLY A 413 -0.09 -2.99 11.26
CA GLY A 413 -0.72 -3.62 12.43
C GLY A 413 0.16 -3.69 13.67
N SER A 414 0.28 -4.86 14.30
CA SER A 414 1.03 -5.03 15.55
C SER A 414 2.04 -6.16 15.46
N GLY A 415 3.32 -5.84 15.55
CA GLY A 415 4.39 -6.84 15.50
C GLY A 415 4.54 -7.53 14.14
N THR A 416 4.04 -6.94 13.07
CA THR A 416 4.10 -7.51 11.72
C THR A 416 5.46 -7.33 11.08
N GLN A 417 5.83 -8.23 10.19
CA GLN A 417 7.11 -8.24 9.50
C GLN A 417 6.94 -8.53 8.01
N ALA A 418 7.16 -7.55 7.16
CA ALA A 418 7.23 -7.71 5.71
C ALA A 418 8.70 -7.68 5.27
N GLN A 419 9.32 -8.87 5.16
CA GLN A 419 10.76 -9.02 4.93
C GLN A 419 11.10 -9.28 3.46
N GLY A 420 10.19 -9.88 2.72
CA GLY A 420 10.36 -10.13 1.29
C GLY A 420 10.27 -8.85 0.45
N GLY A 421 10.97 -8.80 -0.67
CA GLY A 421 10.76 -7.73 -1.64
C GLY A 421 9.31 -7.75 -2.13
N GLN A 422 8.65 -6.57 -2.20
CA GLN A 422 7.26 -6.44 -2.65
C GLN A 422 6.26 -7.25 -1.79
N SER A 423 6.64 -7.57 -0.55
CA SER A 423 5.78 -8.31 0.38
C SER A 423 4.84 -7.39 1.13
N HIS A 424 3.69 -7.93 1.55
CA HIS A 424 2.71 -7.26 2.38
C HIS A 424 2.41 -8.09 3.63
N ALA A 425 2.48 -7.48 4.80
CA ALA A 425 2.11 -8.11 6.07
C ALA A 425 1.15 -7.22 6.86
N GLU A 426 -0.03 -7.73 7.19
CA GLU A 426 -1.09 -7.00 7.88
C GLU A 426 -1.63 -7.79 9.07
N GLY A 427 -1.95 -7.11 10.20
CA GLY A 427 -2.59 -7.71 11.35
C GLY A 427 -1.75 -7.78 12.61
N ASN A 428 -1.72 -8.92 13.30
CA ASN A 428 -1.02 -9.08 14.57
C ASN A 428 0.01 -10.22 14.50
N GLY A 429 1.28 -9.90 14.60
CA GLY A 429 2.34 -10.91 14.59
C GLY A 429 2.52 -11.62 13.25
N THR A 430 2.07 -11.05 12.16
CA THR A 430 2.18 -11.63 10.81
C THR A 430 3.58 -11.47 10.23
N THR A 431 3.98 -12.39 9.37
CA THR A 431 5.27 -12.36 8.70
C THR A 431 5.14 -12.70 7.22
N ALA A 432 5.48 -11.77 6.34
CA ALA A 432 5.59 -11.98 4.90
C ALA A 432 7.07 -11.93 4.50
N SER A 433 7.72 -13.10 4.39
CA SER A 433 9.16 -13.20 4.12
C SER A 433 9.50 -13.59 2.68
N GLY A 434 8.55 -14.10 1.93
CA GLY A 434 8.73 -14.41 0.51
C GLY A 434 8.70 -13.16 -0.37
N LEU A 435 9.39 -13.21 -1.52
CA LEU A 435 9.23 -12.19 -2.56
C LEU A 435 7.78 -12.15 -3.03
N ASN A 436 7.16 -10.97 -3.11
CA ASN A 436 5.74 -10.79 -3.46
C ASN A 436 4.75 -11.53 -2.52
N ALA A 437 5.17 -11.89 -1.32
CA ALA A 437 4.33 -12.60 -0.37
C ALA A 437 3.34 -11.67 0.34
N HIS A 438 2.16 -12.21 0.69
CA HIS A 438 1.14 -11.52 1.47
C HIS A 438 0.77 -12.32 2.71
N ALA A 439 0.84 -11.69 3.89
CA ALA A 439 0.41 -12.29 5.16
C ALA A 439 -0.59 -11.38 5.88
N GLU A 440 -1.78 -11.91 6.21
CA GLU A 440 -2.87 -11.18 6.82
C GLU A 440 -3.46 -11.95 8.02
N GLY A 441 -3.86 -11.25 9.09
CA GLY A 441 -4.52 -11.86 10.24
C GLY A 441 -3.70 -11.88 11.51
N GLU A 442 -3.67 -13.01 12.24
CA GLU A 442 -2.97 -13.13 13.51
C GLU A 442 -1.97 -14.29 13.51
N ASN A 443 -0.70 -13.98 13.72
CA ASN A 443 0.40 -14.95 13.73
C ASN A 443 0.48 -15.78 12.43
N THR A 444 0.23 -15.16 11.29
CA THR A 444 0.32 -15.80 9.97
C THR A 444 1.72 -15.64 9.38
N THR A 445 2.12 -16.57 8.52
CA THR A 445 3.43 -16.54 7.86
C THR A 445 3.30 -16.86 6.38
N ALA A 446 3.64 -15.91 5.51
CA ALA A 446 3.79 -16.12 4.08
C ALA A 446 5.28 -16.14 3.72
N GLY A 447 5.86 -17.34 3.66
CA GLY A 447 7.29 -17.58 3.49
C GLY A 447 7.72 -17.87 2.05
N GLY A 448 6.82 -18.38 1.23
CA GLY A 448 7.08 -18.69 -0.17
C GLY A 448 7.04 -17.46 -1.07
N GLU A 449 7.73 -17.51 -2.20
CA GLU A 449 7.60 -16.49 -3.24
C GLU A 449 6.15 -16.41 -3.72
N ALA A 450 5.59 -15.21 -3.80
CA ALA A 450 4.20 -14.95 -4.18
C ALA A 450 3.17 -15.80 -3.40
N SER A 451 3.50 -16.13 -2.15
CA SER A 451 2.58 -16.87 -1.27
C SER A 451 1.63 -15.93 -0.55
N HIS A 452 0.45 -16.45 -0.18
CA HIS A 452 -0.55 -15.73 0.59
C HIS A 452 -0.96 -16.54 1.83
N ALA A 453 -0.92 -15.90 3.01
CA ALA A 453 -1.36 -16.50 4.25
C ALA A 453 -2.33 -15.56 4.98
N GLU A 454 -3.57 -16.01 5.20
CA GLU A 454 -4.58 -15.27 5.96
C GLU A 454 -5.20 -16.11 7.08
N GLY A 455 -5.71 -15.44 8.13
CA GLY A 455 -6.40 -16.10 9.24
C GLY A 455 -5.61 -16.11 10.54
N TYR A 456 -5.58 -17.26 11.24
CA TYR A 456 -4.96 -17.40 12.54
C TYR A 456 -3.95 -18.57 12.57
N LEU A 457 -2.68 -18.27 12.87
CA LEU A 457 -1.58 -19.25 12.91
C LEU A 457 -1.42 -20.03 11.59
N THR A 458 -1.62 -19.37 10.46
CA THR A 458 -1.48 -20.00 9.13
C THR A 458 -0.07 -19.85 8.57
N SER A 459 0.35 -20.78 7.71
CA SER A 459 1.70 -20.76 7.12
C SER A 459 1.70 -21.17 5.66
N ALA A 460 1.97 -20.22 4.77
CA ALA A 460 2.16 -20.44 3.32
C ALA A 460 3.66 -20.41 3.00
N SER A 461 4.33 -21.56 3.05
CA SER A 461 5.78 -21.68 2.84
C SER A 461 6.17 -22.13 1.44
N GLY A 462 5.25 -22.69 0.67
CA GLY A 462 5.48 -23.01 -0.75
C GLY A 462 5.41 -21.75 -1.62
N SER A 463 6.19 -21.68 -2.69
CA SER A 463 6.03 -20.60 -3.68
C SER A 463 4.65 -20.71 -4.34
N LEU A 464 4.00 -19.56 -4.58
CA LEU A 464 2.64 -19.46 -5.12
C LEU A 464 1.58 -20.16 -4.26
N SER A 465 1.88 -20.46 -2.99
CA SER A 465 0.95 -21.14 -2.09
C SER A 465 -0.01 -20.17 -1.40
N HIS A 466 -1.18 -20.69 -1.01
CA HIS A 466 -2.19 -19.93 -0.28
C HIS A 466 -2.68 -20.70 0.94
N THR A 467 -2.81 -20.01 2.08
CA THR A 467 -3.46 -20.56 3.29
C THR A 467 -4.49 -19.59 3.84
N GLU A 468 -5.64 -20.15 4.25
CA GLU A 468 -6.66 -19.41 4.99
C GLU A 468 -7.25 -20.23 6.13
N GLY A 469 -7.74 -19.58 7.18
CA GLY A 469 -8.43 -20.22 8.30
C GLY A 469 -7.63 -20.31 9.59
N TYR A 470 -7.64 -21.47 10.26
CA TYR A 470 -7.06 -21.68 11.58
C TYR A 470 -5.98 -22.77 11.55
N GLN A 471 -4.73 -22.43 11.84
CA GLN A 471 -3.59 -23.36 11.87
C GLN A 471 -3.38 -24.14 10.56
N THR A 472 -3.64 -23.53 9.42
CA THR A 472 -3.46 -24.17 8.11
C THR A 472 -2.02 -23.99 7.59
N THR A 473 -1.54 -24.95 6.80
CA THR A 473 -0.20 -24.92 6.22
C THR A 473 -0.21 -25.30 4.75
N ALA A 474 0.27 -24.42 3.88
CA ALA A 474 0.49 -24.71 2.46
C ALA A 474 2.00 -24.67 2.17
N SER A 475 2.62 -25.84 2.05
CA SER A 475 4.07 -26.00 1.91
C SER A 475 4.54 -26.47 0.54
N GLY A 476 3.64 -26.99 -0.29
CA GLY A 476 3.93 -27.35 -1.69
C GLY A 476 3.88 -26.14 -2.62
N TYR A 477 4.55 -26.23 -3.78
CA TYR A 477 4.45 -25.22 -4.84
C TYR A 477 3.00 -25.07 -5.32
N ALA A 478 2.51 -23.84 -5.46
CA ALA A 478 1.16 -23.52 -5.91
C ALA A 478 0.05 -24.28 -5.14
N SER A 479 0.28 -24.63 -3.89
CA SER A 479 -0.66 -25.37 -3.06
C SER A 479 -1.58 -24.43 -2.27
N HIS A 480 -2.78 -24.94 -1.88
CA HIS A 480 -3.77 -24.20 -1.12
C HIS A 480 -4.28 -25.02 0.07
N ALA A 481 -4.27 -24.41 1.27
CA ALA A 481 -4.83 -25.03 2.48
C ALA A 481 -5.83 -24.08 3.15
N GLU A 482 -7.08 -24.55 3.31
CA GLU A 482 -8.14 -23.79 3.97
C GLU A 482 -8.83 -24.58 5.09
N GLY A 483 -9.43 -23.88 6.06
CA GLY A 483 -10.21 -24.48 7.15
C GLY A 483 -9.48 -24.53 8.48
N VAL A 484 -9.41 -25.70 9.13
CA VAL A 484 -8.85 -25.86 10.47
C VAL A 484 -7.80 -26.97 10.51
N ASP A 485 -6.55 -26.63 10.81
CA ASP A 485 -5.46 -27.60 10.95
C ASP A 485 -5.34 -28.51 9.72
N THR A 486 -5.34 -27.90 8.53
CA THR A 486 -5.12 -28.55 7.25
C THR A 486 -3.71 -28.27 6.75
N ASN A 487 -3.11 -29.24 6.05
CA ASN A 487 -1.74 -29.14 5.57
C ASN A 487 -1.60 -29.76 4.19
N THR A 488 -1.02 -29.01 3.25
CA THR A 488 -0.69 -29.55 1.91
C THR A 488 0.46 -30.53 1.91
N ASN A 489 1.20 -30.65 3.03
CA ASN A 489 2.23 -31.67 3.26
C ASN A 489 3.29 -31.77 2.15
N ASN A 490 3.76 -30.61 1.67
CA ASN A 490 4.71 -30.45 0.55
C ASN A 490 4.22 -30.97 -0.81
N HIS A 491 2.92 -31.21 -0.98
CA HIS A 491 2.38 -31.60 -2.27
C HIS A 491 2.13 -30.40 -3.16
N ASP A 492 2.75 -30.42 -4.34
CA ASP A 492 2.63 -29.35 -5.33
C ASP A 492 1.23 -29.29 -5.94
N GLY A 493 0.70 -28.08 -6.10
CA GLY A 493 -0.65 -27.86 -6.65
C GLY A 493 -1.76 -28.54 -5.85
N ALA A 494 -1.50 -29.02 -4.65
CA ALA A 494 -2.52 -29.63 -3.80
C ALA A 494 -3.41 -28.57 -3.19
N HIS A 495 -4.74 -28.80 -3.24
CA HIS A 495 -5.72 -28.02 -2.50
C HIS A 495 -6.33 -28.90 -1.40
N ILE A 496 -6.31 -28.45 -0.15
CA ILE A 496 -6.95 -29.13 0.96
C ILE A 496 -7.86 -28.19 1.74
N MET A 497 -9.09 -28.64 1.98
CA MET A 497 -10.09 -27.91 2.75
C MET A 497 -10.70 -28.79 3.85
N GLY A 498 -11.31 -28.15 4.86
CA GLY A 498 -12.00 -28.86 5.94
C GLY A 498 -11.27 -28.78 7.28
N LYS A 499 -11.04 -29.91 7.94
CA LYS A 499 -10.39 -29.89 9.27
C LYS A 499 -9.52 -31.11 9.53
N HIS A 500 -8.40 -30.86 10.21
CA HIS A 500 -7.50 -31.89 10.71
C HIS A 500 -7.12 -32.92 9.65
N GLY A 501 -6.40 -32.49 8.61
CA GLY A 501 -5.99 -33.40 7.54
C GLY A 501 -4.78 -32.92 6.77
N ASN A 502 -4.08 -33.88 6.16
CA ASN A 502 -2.96 -33.66 5.27
C ASN A 502 -3.31 -34.07 3.85
N ALA A 503 -2.86 -33.29 2.87
CA ALA A 503 -2.83 -33.75 1.48
C ALA A 503 -1.88 -34.95 1.35
N ASP A 504 -2.16 -35.83 0.41
CA ASP A 504 -1.41 -37.07 0.17
C ASP A 504 -0.99 -37.24 -1.29
N SER A 505 -1.22 -36.23 -2.13
CA SER A 505 -0.86 -36.26 -3.55
C SER A 505 -0.79 -34.86 -4.17
N ASP A 506 0.07 -34.73 -5.19
CA ASP A 506 0.24 -33.50 -5.95
C ASP A 506 -0.97 -33.22 -6.86
N TYR A 507 -1.19 -31.94 -7.22
CA TYR A 507 -2.21 -31.48 -8.17
C TYR A 507 -3.61 -32.06 -7.93
N SER A 508 -3.96 -32.20 -6.66
CA SER A 508 -5.19 -32.86 -6.24
C SER A 508 -5.98 -32.01 -5.24
N TRP A 509 -7.29 -32.21 -5.22
CA TRP A 509 -8.18 -31.52 -4.30
C TRP A 509 -8.61 -32.47 -3.18
N HIS A 510 -8.44 -32.06 -1.91
CA HIS A 510 -8.65 -32.90 -0.73
C HIS A 510 -9.72 -32.29 0.20
N LEU A 511 -10.60 -33.13 0.73
CA LEU A 511 -11.54 -32.77 1.79
C LEU A 511 -11.11 -33.45 3.10
N ALA A 512 -10.60 -32.66 4.05
CA ALA A 512 -10.17 -33.13 5.36
C ALA A 512 -11.38 -33.29 6.32
N ASN A 513 -11.38 -34.35 7.14
CA ASN A 513 -12.43 -34.65 8.12
C ASN A 513 -11.93 -35.26 9.42
N GLY A 514 -10.66 -35.07 9.76
CA GLY A 514 -10.09 -35.53 11.02
C GLY A 514 -10.81 -34.99 12.24
N THR A 515 -10.61 -35.61 13.39
CA THR A 515 -11.31 -35.28 14.64
C THR A 515 -10.45 -34.44 15.60
N SER A 516 -9.14 -34.42 15.40
CA SER A 516 -8.18 -33.61 16.16
C SER A 516 -6.84 -33.55 15.42
N PRO A 517 -5.90 -32.67 15.82
CA PRO A 517 -4.54 -32.64 15.26
C PRO A 517 -3.78 -33.96 15.41
N ALA A 518 -4.12 -34.80 16.41
CA ALA A 518 -3.55 -36.12 16.62
C ALA A 518 -4.30 -37.24 15.86
N ALA A 519 -5.46 -36.93 15.24
CA ALA A 519 -6.28 -37.86 14.54
C ALA A 519 -6.75 -37.28 13.20
N LEU A 520 -5.78 -37.14 12.29
CA LEU A 520 -5.97 -36.59 10.94
C LEU A 520 -6.81 -37.52 10.07
N GLY A 521 -7.54 -36.97 9.09
CA GLY A 521 -8.36 -37.75 8.19
C GLY A 521 -8.68 -37.05 6.87
N LEU A 522 -8.90 -37.84 5.82
CA LEU A 522 -9.42 -37.41 4.53
C LEU A 522 -10.76 -38.10 4.24
N ALA A 523 -11.78 -37.28 3.97
CA ALA A 523 -13.10 -37.78 3.54
C ALA A 523 -13.14 -38.07 2.04
N ALA A 524 -12.54 -37.20 1.24
CA ALA A 524 -12.53 -37.30 -0.22
C ALA A 524 -11.29 -36.62 -0.83
N ARG A 525 -10.97 -37.05 -2.05
CA ARG A 525 -9.93 -36.47 -2.90
C ARG A 525 -10.34 -36.50 -4.37
N ILE A 526 -10.05 -35.43 -5.10
CA ILE A 526 -10.07 -35.43 -6.56
C ILE A 526 -8.61 -35.37 -7.00
N ASP A 527 -8.13 -36.50 -7.51
CA ASP A 527 -6.76 -36.65 -7.99
C ASP A 527 -6.63 -36.03 -9.38
N GLY A 528 -5.98 -34.88 -9.47
CA GLY A 528 -5.82 -34.15 -10.73
C GLY A 528 -4.88 -34.84 -11.72
N THR A 529 -3.89 -35.60 -11.23
CA THR A 529 -2.95 -36.36 -12.06
C THR A 529 -3.61 -37.56 -12.69
N LEU A 530 -4.39 -38.33 -11.92
CA LEU A 530 -5.06 -39.53 -12.36
C LEU A 530 -6.49 -39.28 -12.83
N ALA A 531 -6.99 -38.05 -12.74
CA ALA A 531 -8.35 -37.63 -13.13
C ALA A 531 -9.45 -38.51 -12.52
N ARG A 532 -9.37 -38.79 -11.22
CA ARG A 532 -10.33 -39.62 -10.50
C ARG A 532 -10.72 -38.99 -9.16
N GLY A 533 -11.98 -39.19 -8.78
CA GLY A 533 -12.52 -38.90 -7.45
C GLY A 533 -12.42 -40.11 -6.51
N ILE A 534 -11.97 -39.89 -5.29
CA ILE A 534 -11.86 -40.89 -4.23
C ILE A 534 -12.60 -40.35 -3.01
N ALA A 535 -13.52 -41.16 -2.42
CA ALA A 535 -14.18 -40.82 -1.17
C ALA A 535 -14.09 -42.02 -0.20
N THR A 536 -13.74 -41.75 1.06
CA THR A 536 -13.50 -42.78 2.08
C THR A 536 -14.74 -43.65 2.35
N ASN A 537 -15.92 -43.04 2.36
CA ASN A 537 -17.19 -43.71 2.64
C ASN A 537 -18.13 -43.79 1.43
N GLY A 538 -17.59 -43.60 0.21
CA GLY A 538 -18.35 -43.58 -1.03
C GLY A 538 -19.12 -42.28 -1.26
N TRP A 539 -19.82 -42.22 -2.39
CA TRP A 539 -20.62 -41.08 -2.81
C TRP A 539 -22.10 -41.31 -2.53
N VAL A 540 -22.75 -40.36 -1.88
CA VAL A 540 -24.21 -40.38 -1.68
C VAL A 540 -24.84 -39.48 -2.74
N THR A 541 -25.68 -40.08 -3.59
CA THR A 541 -26.39 -39.36 -4.66
C THR A 541 -27.88 -39.30 -4.37
N GLY A 542 -28.56 -38.26 -4.83
CA GLY A 542 -30.03 -38.12 -4.70
C GLY A 542 -30.80 -39.01 -5.67
N ALA A 543 -30.14 -39.61 -6.65
CA ALA A 543 -30.71 -40.52 -7.64
C ALA A 543 -30.16 -41.93 -7.44
N ALA A 544 -30.83 -42.92 -8.02
CA ALA A 544 -30.62 -44.32 -7.65
C ALA A 544 -30.05 -45.18 -8.79
N ASP A 545 -29.57 -44.56 -9.86
CA ASP A 545 -29.04 -45.27 -11.03
C ASP A 545 -27.64 -44.78 -11.44
N TYR A 546 -26.89 -45.69 -12.03
CA TYR A 546 -25.66 -45.39 -12.77
C TYR A 546 -25.98 -45.42 -14.26
N ALA A 547 -25.63 -44.39 -14.97
CA ALA A 547 -25.81 -44.24 -16.42
C ALA A 547 -24.50 -43.89 -17.11
N GLU A 548 -24.43 -44.20 -18.38
CA GLU A 548 -23.39 -43.74 -19.32
C GLU A 548 -24.02 -43.10 -20.54
N MET A 549 -23.26 -42.22 -21.19
CA MET A 549 -23.69 -41.59 -22.45
C MET A 549 -23.44 -42.52 -23.63
N PHE A 550 -24.45 -42.72 -24.46
CA PHE A 550 -24.36 -43.50 -25.70
C PHE A 550 -24.92 -42.72 -26.87
N GLU A 551 -24.27 -42.85 -28.03
CA GLU A 551 -24.72 -42.23 -29.27
C GLU A 551 -25.84 -43.06 -29.91
N THR A 552 -26.86 -42.39 -30.44
CA THR A 552 -27.99 -43.06 -31.12
C THR A 552 -27.63 -43.43 -32.57
N ALA A 553 -28.11 -44.54 -33.03
CA ALA A 553 -27.74 -45.10 -34.34
C ALA A 553 -28.17 -44.22 -35.55
N ASP A 554 -29.27 -43.53 -35.40
CA ASP A 554 -29.84 -42.64 -36.46
C ASP A 554 -29.60 -41.16 -36.20
N GLY A 555 -28.85 -40.79 -35.17
CA GLY A 555 -28.61 -39.42 -34.77
C GLY A 555 -29.82 -38.68 -34.18
N SER A 556 -30.95 -39.36 -33.99
CA SER A 556 -32.16 -38.77 -33.42
C SER A 556 -32.22 -38.95 -31.91
N PRO A 557 -32.77 -37.99 -31.15
CA PRO A 557 -32.86 -38.11 -29.68
C PRO A 557 -33.80 -39.24 -29.27
N ILE A 558 -33.36 -40.04 -28.29
CA ILE A 558 -34.20 -40.97 -27.59
C ILE A 558 -34.61 -40.33 -26.28
N ASP A 559 -35.93 -40.04 -26.12
CA ASP A 559 -36.45 -39.48 -24.88
C ASP A 559 -36.29 -40.47 -23.70
N VAL A 560 -36.44 -39.97 -22.48
CA VAL A 560 -36.19 -40.74 -21.26
C VAL A 560 -37.24 -41.84 -21.02
N GLY A 561 -36.81 -42.92 -20.36
CA GLY A 561 -37.69 -44.02 -19.97
C GLY A 561 -37.90 -45.09 -21.04
N TYR A 562 -37.11 -45.12 -22.10
CA TYR A 562 -37.16 -46.20 -23.09
C TYR A 562 -36.09 -47.25 -22.82
N PHE A 563 -36.40 -48.50 -23.01
CA PHE A 563 -35.43 -49.57 -23.16
C PHE A 563 -34.62 -49.36 -24.43
N VAL A 564 -33.33 -49.54 -24.31
CA VAL A 564 -32.39 -49.40 -25.45
C VAL A 564 -31.48 -50.62 -25.55
N THR A 565 -31.06 -50.89 -26.76
CA THR A 565 -30.15 -51.97 -27.11
C THR A 565 -29.14 -51.49 -28.14
N TRP A 566 -28.12 -52.29 -28.43
CA TRP A 566 -27.20 -52.06 -29.55
C TRP A 566 -27.94 -52.11 -30.90
N ASP A 567 -27.48 -51.31 -31.88
CA ASP A 567 -28.02 -51.32 -33.24
C ASP A 567 -27.65 -52.63 -34.00
N GLY A 568 -26.65 -53.33 -33.52
CA GLY A 568 -26.15 -54.58 -34.07
C GLY A 568 -25.01 -54.44 -35.10
N GLU A 569 -24.73 -53.24 -35.56
CA GLU A 569 -23.70 -52.93 -36.57
C GLU A 569 -22.57 -51.99 -36.04
N SER A 570 -22.87 -51.24 -35.02
CA SER A 570 -21.92 -50.28 -34.40
C SER A 570 -21.99 -50.34 -32.88
N ASP A 571 -21.28 -49.42 -32.22
CA ASP A 571 -21.32 -49.17 -30.77
C ASP A 571 -22.47 -48.22 -30.37
N ARG A 572 -23.44 -47.97 -31.29
CA ARG A 572 -24.53 -47.04 -31.11
C ARG A 572 -25.78 -47.78 -30.61
N ILE A 573 -26.71 -46.99 -30.07
CA ILE A 573 -27.93 -47.52 -29.50
C ILE A 573 -29.17 -47.15 -30.32
N ARG A 574 -30.18 -48.02 -30.21
CA ARG A 574 -31.55 -47.74 -30.66
C ARG A 574 -32.55 -48.16 -29.59
N LYS A 575 -33.80 -47.70 -29.73
CA LYS A 575 -34.88 -48.27 -28.91
C LYS A 575 -34.94 -49.77 -29.09
N ALA A 576 -35.11 -50.47 -27.99
CA ALA A 576 -35.28 -51.88 -28.01
C ALA A 576 -36.71 -52.26 -28.51
N ASN A 577 -36.84 -53.46 -29.04
CA ASN A 577 -38.12 -54.05 -29.40
C ASN A 577 -38.28 -55.41 -28.71
N ARG A 578 -39.43 -56.03 -28.90
CA ARG A 578 -39.76 -57.33 -28.26
C ARG A 578 -38.82 -58.46 -28.67
N SER A 579 -38.23 -58.42 -29.84
CA SER A 579 -37.36 -59.48 -30.36
C SER A 579 -35.92 -59.37 -29.90
N ASP A 580 -35.52 -58.25 -29.27
CA ASP A 580 -34.16 -58.04 -28.81
C ASP A 580 -33.83 -58.92 -27.61
N LEU A 581 -32.83 -59.77 -27.79
CA LEU A 581 -32.36 -60.70 -26.76
C LEU A 581 -31.50 -60.02 -25.68
N PHE A 582 -31.03 -58.82 -25.95
CA PHE A 582 -30.17 -58.04 -25.06
C PHE A 582 -30.71 -56.63 -24.91
N ILE A 583 -30.89 -56.23 -23.68
CA ILE A 583 -31.20 -54.83 -23.34
C ILE A 583 -29.96 -54.26 -22.69
N LEU A 584 -29.42 -53.19 -23.27
CA LEU A 584 -28.30 -52.45 -22.73
C LEU A 584 -28.68 -51.72 -21.45
N GLY A 585 -29.82 -51.03 -21.48
CA GLY A 585 -30.27 -50.22 -20.37
C GLY A 585 -31.58 -49.49 -20.65
N ILE A 586 -31.83 -48.45 -19.86
CA ILE A 586 -33.00 -47.60 -19.96
C ILE A 586 -32.55 -46.14 -20.01
N THR A 587 -33.06 -45.35 -20.93
CA THR A 587 -32.74 -43.93 -20.98
C THR A 587 -33.17 -43.24 -19.67
N SER A 588 -32.21 -42.60 -18.98
CA SER A 588 -32.38 -41.95 -17.66
C SER A 588 -32.43 -40.44 -17.77
N ALA A 589 -33.33 -39.80 -17.02
CA ALA A 589 -33.46 -38.34 -16.98
C ALA A 589 -32.45 -37.71 -16.04
N THR A 590 -32.22 -38.35 -14.89
CA THR A 590 -31.42 -37.78 -13.79
C THR A 590 -30.65 -38.91 -13.11
N PRO A 591 -29.60 -39.42 -13.77
CA PRO A 591 -28.82 -40.49 -13.17
C PRO A 591 -28.06 -39.98 -11.92
N GLY A 592 -27.88 -40.90 -10.96
CA GLY A 592 -27.11 -40.62 -9.76
C GLY A 592 -25.59 -40.44 -10.03
N VAL A 593 -25.11 -41.22 -11.01
CA VAL A 593 -23.75 -41.08 -11.54
C VAL A 593 -23.85 -41.21 -13.06
N LEU A 594 -23.24 -40.30 -13.77
CA LEU A 594 -23.19 -40.31 -15.23
C LEU A 594 -21.75 -40.50 -15.71
N GLY A 595 -21.50 -41.69 -16.30
CA GLY A 595 -20.23 -42.00 -16.95
C GLY A 595 -20.19 -41.52 -18.42
N ASP A 596 -19.01 -41.45 -18.98
CA ASP A 596 -18.70 -41.08 -20.36
C ASP A 596 -19.40 -39.79 -20.87
N ALA A 597 -19.67 -38.87 -19.96
CA ALA A 597 -20.36 -37.60 -20.27
C ALA A 597 -19.51 -36.65 -21.10
N ALA A 598 -18.21 -36.76 -21.04
CA ALA A 598 -17.23 -35.84 -21.67
C ALA A 598 -17.65 -34.36 -21.49
N GLU A 599 -17.98 -33.96 -20.27
CA GLU A 599 -18.67 -32.70 -20.00
C GLU A 599 -17.73 -31.49 -20.10
N LEU A 600 -16.45 -31.69 -19.86
CA LEU A 600 -15.45 -30.61 -19.82
C LEU A 600 -14.66 -30.45 -21.12
N GLU A 601 -14.51 -31.50 -21.91
CA GLU A 601 -13.70 -31.48 -23.13
C GLU A 601 -14.03 -32.67 -24.06
N TRP A 602 -13.55 -32.59 -25.32
CA TRP A 602 -13.68 -33.70 -26.26
C TRP A 602 -13.01 -34.95 -25.73
N LYS A 603 -13.69 -36.12 -25.80
CA LYS A 603 -13.21 -37.41 -25.34
C LYS A 603 -11.82 -37.77 -25.86
N ASP A 604 -11.51 -37.43 -27.12
CA ASP A 604 -10.32 -37.80 -27.84
C ASP A 604 -9.34 -36.62 -28.04
N LYS A 605 -9.45 -35.57 -27.25
CA LYS A 605 -8.51 -34.45 -27.25
C LYS A 605 -7.09 -34.84 -26.92
N TRP A 606 -6.91 -35.80 -26.00
CA TRP A 606 -5.63 -36.25 -25.52
C TRP A 606 -5.31 -37.66 -26.04
N LEU A 607 -4.06 -37.90 -26.46
CA LEU A 607 -3.60 -39.20 -26.87
C LEU A 607 -3.64 -40.18 -25.70
N LYS A 608 -4.06 -41.40 -25.99
CA LYS A 608 -4.10 -42.55 -25.08
C LYS A 608 -3.36 -43.73 -25.68
N ASP A 609 -2.84 -44.60 -24.82
CA ASP A 609 -2.35 -45.91 -25.23
C ASP A 609 -3.52 -46.87 -25.55
N GLU A 610 -3.16 -48.08 -25.97
CA GLU A 610 -4.11 -49.13 -26.32
C GLU A 610 -5.00 -49.61 -25.13
N TRP A 611 -4.66 -49.18 -23.89
CA TRP A 611 -5.40 -49.45 -22.67
C TRP A 611 -6.19 -48.24 -22.17
N GLY A 612 -6.19 -47.14 -22.93
CA GLY A 612 -6.89 -45.91 -22.58
C GLY A 612 -6.19 -45.01 -21.58
N ARG A 613 -4.90 -45.27 -21.25
CA ARG A 613 -4.10 -44.41 -20.35
C ARG A 613 -3.60 -43.22 -21.11
N TRP A 614 -3.69 -42.02 -20.53
CA TRP A 614 -3.16 -40.80 -21.13
C TRP A 614 -1.64 -40.89 -21.33
N LEU A 615 -1.17 -40.40 -22.46
CA LEU A 615 0.25 -40.25 -22.76
C LEU A 615 0.70 -38.84 -22.37
N PHE A 616 1.86 -38.77 -21.74
CA PHE A 616 2.46 -37.52 -21.29
C PHE A 616 3.80 -37.28 -21.98
N GLN A 617 4.18 -36.02 -22.08
CA GLN A 617 5.49 -35.57 -22.52
C GLN A 617 6.03 -34.52 -21.57
N GLU A 618 7.35 -34.47 -21.43
CA GLU A 618 8.02 -33.40 -20.73
C GLU A 618 8.07 -32.16 -21.65
N VAL A 619 7.57 -31.02 -21.15
CA VAL A 619 7.57 -29.74 -21.86
C VAL A 619 8.32 -28.75 -21.01
N MET A 620 9.33 -28.12 -21.61
CA MET A 620 10.01 -26.99 -20.99
C MET A 620 9.10 -25.77 -21.04
N VAL A 621 8.66 -25.31 -19.89
CA VAL A 621 7.88 -24.07 -19.76
C VAL A 621 8.89 -22.94 -19.56
N PRO A 622 8.97 -21.97 -20.48
CA PRO A 622 9.95 -20.90 -20.38
C PRO A 622 9.69 -20.02 -19.16
N ALA A 623 10.73 -19.39 -18.68
CA ALA A 623 10.64 -18.41 -17.62
C ALA A 623 9.68 -17.28 -18.02
N VAL A 624 8.87 -16.83 -17.06
CA VAL A 624 8.02 -15.64 -17.22
C VAL A 624 8.80 -14.44 -16.66
N THR A 625 8.97 -13.42 -17.47
CA THR A 625 9.59 -12.16 -17.07
C THR A 625 8.54 -11.06 -16.94
N ASP A 626 8.79 -10.13 -16.02
CA ASP A 626 8.01 -8.90 -15.91
C ASP A 626 8.32 -7.90 -17.04
N THR A 627 7.71 -6.73 -16.97
CA THR A 627 7.93 -5.65 -17.95
C THR A 627 9.31 -5.03 -17.89
N MET A 628 10.10 -5.31 -16.84
CA MET A 628 11.48 -4.85 -16.65
C MET A 628 12.52 -5.89 -17.09
N GLY A 629 12.07 -7.11 -17.38
CA GLY A 629 12.92 -8.22 -17.81
C GLY A 629 13.39 -9.13 -16.66
N ASP A 630 12.89 -8.91 -15.45
CA ASP A 630 13.21 -9.75 -14.30
C ASP A 630 12.39 -11.05 -14.32
N ILE A 631 13.02 -12.16 -13.96
CA ILE A 631 12.38 -13.47 -13.95
C ILE A 631 11.40 -13.55 -12.77
N VAL A 632 10.10 -13.58 -13.06
CA VAL A 632 9.02 -13.74 -12.08
C VAL A 632 8.76 -15.22 -11.80
N VAL A 633 8.82 -16.05 -12.83
CA VAL A 633 8.70 -17.51 -12.71
C VAL A 633 9.87 -18.14 -13.45
N PRO A 634 10.70 -18.94 -12.81
CA PRO A 634 11.83 -19.59 -13.47
C PRO A 634 11.36 -20.62 -14.51
N GLU A 635 12.21 -20.88 -15.47
CA GLU A 635 12.02 -21.97 -16.41
C GLU A 635 11.88 -23.29 -15.64
N ARG A 636 10.90 -24.11 -16.04
CA ARG A 636 10.63 -25.39 -15.39
C ARG A 636 10.18 -26.43 -16.40
N THR A 637 10.42 -27.70 -16.08
CA THR A 637 9.91 -28.82 -16.85
C THR A 637 8.57 -29.28 -16.28
N GLU A 638 7.54 -29.37 -17.12
CA GLU A 638 6.23 -29.88 -16.76
C GLU A 638 5.86 -31.13 -17.59
N LEU A 639 5.23 -32.10 -16.94
CA LEU A 639 4.59 -33.22 -17.62
C LEU A 639 3.23 -32.79 -18.15
N GLN A 640 3.08 -32.68 -19.46
CA GLN A 640 1.83 -32.30 -20.12
C GLN A 640 1.25 -33.46 -20.93
N LYS A 641 -0.09 -33.60 -20.93
CA LYS A 641 -0.78 -34.58 -21.78
C LYS A 641 -0.50 -34.29 -23.26
N ILE A 642 -0.27 -35.31 -24.05
CA ILE A 642 -0.03 -35.15 -25.49
C ILE A 642 -1.37 -34.90 -26.20
N VAL A 643 -1.48 -33.79 -26.90
CA VAL A 643 -2.68 -33.47 -27.71
C VAL A 643 -2.75 -34.45 -28.88
N ASN A 644 -3.94 -35.00 -29.12
CA ASN A 644 -4.21 -35.82 -30.28
C ASN A 644 -4.04 -34.98 -31.57
N PRO A 645 -3.19 -35.41 -32.54
CA PRO A 645 -3.00 -34.70 -33.80
C PRO A 645 -4.30 -34.51 -34.62
N GLU A 646 -5.30 -35.35 -34.42
CA GLU A 646 -6.60 -35.27 -35.10
C GLU A 646 -7.57 -34.28 -34.40
N TYR A 647 -7.21 -33.76 -33.23
CA TYR A 647 -8.04 -32.81 -32.50
C TYR A 647 -8.13 -31.46 -33.22
N ASN A 648 -9.37 -31.05 -33.51
CA ASN A 648 -9.66 -29.74 -34.12
C ASN A 648 -9.96 -28.68 -33.06
N ALA A 649 -8.99 -27.85 -32.71
CA ALA A 649 -9.14 -26.79 -31.72
C ALA A 649 -10.09 -25.65 -32.15
N ALA A 650 -10.44 -25.56 -33.43
CA ALA A 650 -11.36 -24.53 -33.95
C ALA A 650 -12.85 -24.94 -33.82
N GLU A 651 -13.11 -26.20 -33.50
CA GLU A 651 -14.47 -26.70 -33.32
C GLU A 651 -14.98 -26.39 -31.92
N ALA A 652 -16.13 -25.71 -31.81
CA ALA A 652 -16.73 -25.38 -30.54
C ALA A 652 -17.22 -26.66 -29.83
N TYR A 653 -16.74 -26.89 -28.61
CA TYR A 653 -17.12 -28.03 -27.82
C TYR A 653 -18.56 -27.90 -27.31
N VAL A 654 -19.37 -28.95 -27.53
CA VAL A 654 -20.71 -29.11 -26.96
C VAL A 654 -20.75 -30.41 -26.14
N PRO A 655 -21.05 -30.34 -24.83
CA PRO A 655 -21.18 -31.54 -23.99
C PRO A 655 -22.17 -32.54 -24.55
N ARG A 656 -21.90 -33.86 -24.42
CA ARG A 656 -22.76 -34.92 -24.95
C ARG A 656 -24.19 -34.82 -24.48
N ILE A 657 -24.41 -34.45 -23.19
CA ILE A 657 -25.73 -34.26 -22.62
C ILE A 657 -26.58 -33.18 -23.33
N LYS A 658 -25.97 -32.28 -24.07
CA LYS A 658 -26.63 -31.21 -24.84
C LYS A 658 -26.75 -31.51 -26.33
N ARG A 659 -26.22 -32.65 -26.75
CA ARG A 659 -26.26 -33.12 -28.15
C ARG A 659 -27.39 -34.08 -28.35
N PRO A 660 -28.28 -33.85 -29.34
CA PRO A 660 -29.51 -34.66 -29.50
C PRO A 660 -29.27 -36.14 -29.84
N GLU A 661 -28.13 -36.43 -30.48
CA GLU A 661 -27.72 -37.79 -30.82
C GLU A 661 -27.14 -38.59 -29.64
N TRP A 662 -27.08 -38.03 -28.46
CA TRP A 662 -26.57 -38.69 -27.27
C TRP A 662 -27.67 -38.87 -26.22
N ALA A 663 -27.75 -40.06 -25.61
CA ALA A 663 -28.68 -40.35 -24.54
C ALA A 663 -27.94 -40.92 -23.32
N ALA A 664 -28.33 -40.47 -22.12
CA ALA A 664 -27.90 -41.11 -20.87
C ALA A 664 -28.65 -42.41 -20.67
N VAL A 665 -27.95 -43.53 -20.70
CA VAL A 665 -28.51 -44.85 -20.51
C VAL A 665 -28.17 -45.38 -19.13
N GLY A 666 -29.16 -45.54 -18.28
CA GLY A 666 -29.01 -46.19 -17.00
C GLY A 666 -28.73 -47.67 -17.17
N LEU A 667 -27.59 -48.11 -16.63
CA LEU A 667 -27.09 -49.48 -16.74
C LEU A 667 -27.34 -50.29 -15.46
N LEU A 668 -27.52 -49.62 -14.33
CA LEU A 668 -27.71 -50.24 -13.03
C LEU A 668 -28.52 -49.34 -12.11
N GLY A 669 -29.42 -49.89 -11.30
CA GLY A 669 -30.13 -49.17 -10.26
C GLY A 669 -31.66 -49.13 -10.42
N LYS A 670 -32.29 -48.12 -9.82
CA LYS A 670 -33.76 -47.93 -9.89
C LYS A 670 -34.06 -46.85 -10.91
N ILE A 671 -34.71 -47.22 -12.01
CA ILE A 671 -34.95 -46.33 -13.15
C ILE A 671 -36.42 -46.24 -13.47
N LEU A 672 -36.88 -45.03 -13.82
CA LEU A 672 -38.24 -44.81 -14.32
C LEU A 672 -38.34 -45.22 -15.78
N VAL A 673 -39.34 -46.02 -16.10
CA VAL A 673 -39.58 -46.58 -17.45
C VAL A 673 -40.99 -46.25 -17.90
N ARG A 674 -41.16 -45.95 -19.17
CA ARG A 674 -42.43 -45.80 -19.84
C ARG A 674 -43.09 -47.18 -19.92
N ASP A 675 -44.37 -47.26 -19.64
CA ASP A 675 -45.12 -48.48 -19.54
C ASP A 675 -46.41 -48.40 -20.36
N ASP A 676 -46.77 -49.48 -21.04
CA ASP A 676 -48.00 -49.59 -21.82
C ASP A 676 -49.27 -49.76 -20.97
N GLY A 677 -49.15 -49.63 -19.64
CA GLY A 677 -50.25 -49.77 -18.69
C GLY A 677 -50.42 -51.17 -18.16
N THR A 678 -49.74 -52.17 -18.70
CA THR A 678 -49.94 -53.58 -18.31
C THR A 678 -49.11 -54.00 -17.10
N CYS A 679 -48.00 -53.33 -16.80
CA CYS A 679 -47.11 -53.76 -15.73
C CYS A 679 -47.70 -53.53 -14.34
N LYS A 680 -47.55 -54.51 -13.47
CA LYS A 680 -48.05 -54.51 -12.07
C LYS A 680 -46.89 -54.44 -11.10
N GLN A 681 -47.10 -53.75 -10.00
CA GLN A 681 -46.09 -53.70 -8.89
C GLN A 681 -45.80 -55.16 -8.44
N GLY A 682 -44.52 -55.44 -8.26
CA GLY A 682 -44.07 -56.79 -7.86
C GLY A 682 -44.05 -57.82 -9.01
N GLY A 683 -44.48 -57.45 -10.22
CA GLY A 683 -44.34 -58.26 -11.43
C GLY A 683 -43.01 -58.03 -12.16
N TYR A 684 -42.91 -58.57 -13.35
CA TYR A 684 -41.79 -58.36 -14.26
C TYR A 684 -42.26 -57.65 -15.52
N CYS A 685 -41.33 -57.03 -16.19
CA CYS A 685 -41.54 -56.37 -17.48
C CYS A 685 -40.38 -56.59 -18.43
N GLN A 686 -40.71 -56.57 -19.73
CA GLN A 686 -39.76 -56.57 -20.82
C GLN A 686 -40.05 -55.41 -21.78
N SER A 687 -39.16 -55.14 -22.75
CA SER A 687 -39.45 -54.20 -23.83
C SER A 687 -40.53 -54.73 -24.76
N ASN A 688 -41.46 -53.87 -25.15
CA ASN A 688 -42.34 -54.11 -26.29
C ASN A 688 -41.70 -53.57 -27.59
N ASP A 689 -42.43 -53.55 -28.71
CA ASP A 689 -41.92 -53.11 -29.99
C ASP A 689 -41.66 -51.60 -30.07
N ASP A 690 -42.19 -50.83 -29.15
CA ASP A 690 -41.97 -49.36 -29.05
C ASP A 690 -40.84 -48.98 -28.07
N GLY A 691 -40.18 -49.95 -27.47
CA GLY A 691 -39.13 -49.71 -26.47
C GLY A 691 -39.66 -49.36 -25.09
N ILE A 692 -40.96 -49.54 -24.81
CA ILE A 692 -41.56 -49.28 -23.49
C ILE A 692 -41.85 -50.61 -22.77
N ALA A 693 -42.02 -50.52 -21.47
CA ALA A 693 -42.28 -51.71 -20.65
C ALA A 693 -43.65 -52.29 -20.94
N THR A 694 -43.71 -53.62 -21.04
CA THR A 694 -44.93 -54.42 -21.09
C THR A 694 -44.83 -55.57 -20.05
N ALA A 695 -45.94 -56.00 -19.46
CA ALA A 695 -45.95 -57.06 -18.48
C ALA A 695 -45.41 -58.37 -19.08
N SER A 696 -44.60 -59.09 -18.32
CA SER A 696 -43.96 -60.35 -18.67
C SER A 696 -43.85 -61.26 -17.46
N ASP A 697 -43.67 -62.55 -17.69
CA ASP A 697 -43.41 -63.52 -16.61
C ASP A 697 -41.94 -63.51 -16.16
N GLU A 698 -41.05 -62.86 -16.95
CA GLU A 698 -39.61 -62.69 -16.68
C GLU A 698 -39.14 -61.36 -17.13
N GLY A 699 -37.89 -61.03 -16.82
CA GLY A 699 -37.25 -59.74 -17.20
C GLY A 699 -36.99 -58.84 -15.98
N TYR A 700 -37.26 -57.52 -16.09
CA TYR A 700 -36.93 -56.54 -15.07
C TYR A 700 -38.01 -56.44 -14.01
N ARG A 701 -37.61 -56.38 -12.73
CA ARG A 701 -38.54 -56.31 -11.60
C ARG A 701 -39.22 -54.96 -11.51
N VAL A 702 -40.52 -54.89 -11.53
CA VAL A 702 -41.31 -53.68 -11.32
C VAL A 702 -41.47 -53.46 -9.81
N LEU A 703 -40.79 -52.38 -9.33
CA LEU A 703 -40.79 -51.98 -7.91
C LEU A 703 -42.10 -51.30 -7.51
N LYS A 704 -42.55 -50.35 -8.33
CA LYS A 704 -43.82 -49.65 -8.10
C LYS A 704 -44.27 -48.95 -9.40
N ARG A 705 -45.56 -48.65 -9.46
CA ARG A 705 -46.17 -47.77 -10.46
C ARG A 705 -46.05 -46.32 -9.93
N THR A 706 -45.54 -45.42 -10.75
CA THR A 706 -45.32 -44.00 -10.42
C THR A 706 -46.22 -43.05 -11.19
N GLY A 707 -46.85 -43.52 -12.26
CA GLY A 707 -47.81 -42.80 -13.07
C GLY A 707 -48.67 -43.74 -13.92
N THR A 708 -49.59 -43.20 -14.71
CA THR A 708 -50.50 -43.97 -15.58
C THR A 708 -49.72 -44.85 -16.55
N ASN A 709 -48.68 -44.32 -17.17
CA ASN A 709 -47.80 -45.00 -18.12
C ASN A 709 -46.34 -44.94 -17.67
N GLN A 710 -46.11 -45.09 -16.38
CA GLN A 710 -44.77 -45.01 -15.79
C GLN A 710 -44.62 -45.95 -14.62
N ILE A 711 -43.55 -46.69 -14.63
CA ILE A 711 -43.18 -47.62 -13.56
C ILE A 711 -41.73 -47.36 -13.12
N LEU A 712 -41.39 -47.71 -11.90
CA LEU A 712 -40.02 -47.78 -11.41
C LEU A 712 -39.57 -49.23 -11.47
N VAL A 713 -38.50 -49.53 -12.18
CA VAL A 713 -37.92 -50.88 -12.27
C VAL A 713 -36.54 -50.92 -11.59
N LEU A 714 -36.18 -52.13 -11.17
CA LEU A 714 -34.78 -52.42 -10.78
C LEU A 714 -34.06 -52.98 -12.00
N LEU A 715 -33.14 -52.21 -12.52
CA LEU A 715 -32.18 -52.64 -13.53
C LEU A 715 -30.99 -53.27 -12.78
N ALA A 716 -30.77 -54.53 -12.95
CA ALA A 716 -29.63 -55.26 -12.41
C ALA A 716 -29.14 -56.24 -13.47
N PRO A 717 -27.84 -56.60 -13.51
CA PRO A 717 -27.37 -57.63 -14.40
C PRO A 717 -28.14 -58.92 -14.16
N ILE A 718 -28.87 -59.38 -15.17
CA ILE A 718 -29.57 -60.69 -15.10
C ILE A 718 -28.51 -61.76 -15.32
N PRO A 719 -28.26 -62.65 -14.36
CA PRO A 719 -27.30 -63.71 -14.61
C PRO A 719 -27.84 -64.61 -15.72
N PRO A 720 -27.03 -65.05 -16.68
CA PRO A 720 -27.45 -65.81 -17.87
C PRO A 720 -28.06 -67.22 -17.59
N ASN A 721 -28.48 -67.55 -16.38
CA ASN A 721 -29.03 -68.83 -16.04
C ASN A 721 -30.06 -68.84 -14.87
N ALA A 722 -30.91 -67.83 -14.73
CA ALA A 722 -31.97 -67.84 -13.73
C ALA A 722 -33.27 -68.54 -14.22
N SER A 723 -33.31 -69.06 -15.45
CA SER A 723 -34.50 -69.62 -16.05
C SER A 723 -34.55 -71.19 -16.04
N ARG A 724 -33.82 -71.82 -15.12
CA ARG A 724 -34.05 -73.30 -14.90
C ARG A 724 -33.76 -73.68 -13.46
N ARG A 725 -34.73 -73.44 -12.55
CA ARG A 725 -35.06 -74.34 -11.46
C ARG A 725 -36.57 -74.25 -11.24
N GLY A 726 -37.24 -75.34 -11.57
CA GLY A 726 -38.59 -75.65 -11.67
C GLY A 726 -39.48 -75.45 -10.47
#